data_ae22dac147efd3bcd99254593e37adeb
#
_entry.id   ae22dac147efd3bcd99254593e37adeb
#
_cell.length_a   1.000
_cell.length_b   1.000
_cell.length_c   1.000
_cell.angle_alpha   90.00
_cell.angle_beta   90.00
_cell.angle_gamma   90.00
#
_symmetry.space_group_name_H-M   'P 1'
#
loop_
_entity.id
_entity.type
_entity.pdbx_description
1 polymer ?
#
loop_
_entity_poly.entity_id
_entity_poly.type
_entity_poly.pdbx_seq_one_letter_code
_entity_poly.pdbx_strand_id
1 'polypeptide(L)'
;GRKVYPDFASLPEKIDLAVVIIPAEAIPGVLAEGAEAGLRNALIYASRFGEGGDDVGAERAAELRDICDRTGLRISGPNCMGAISLPERLLFYPTSRVRGLPLGSVGVVFQSGGTFQFWLEQGAARGLGYSYAVSSGNELDLDMADYINFLVDDDHTRVIACMAEGVSRPDALMAAVERAFEADKPVLMLKVGHSAAGQAAAQSHTGALATDHHVFTAMCRKFGVVPVDTLDALIEMSLAFSAGRLPHGDRVALVGYSGGAKGLFLDIAETDGVSMPDFTPETQAVLREHIDAGVPTSNPLDTGAGLARRFPEFAEVAKIVAQDPNIDMVSVQGQLPLAEGTAGDPDLFRQIRDSTDKPVVAHNRMSQNINDAGRAFQAAAGIPFLQRLPEVATTLKALAAYAERRRRGIPPFAADKVSLDPDAAVEDVLAGHGISGPKSAFASNAAGVGDKALGVGFPVAVKIVSPQAVHKTEVRGVALNLASPEDAVAAAQAMSDRLLAAEPGAVVEGFLIQQMVDGLEVIVGVRDDPQFGAVLALGIGGVMVEAMRDVAFRLLPVTDEDVGDMINELRAKAVLGAFRGAAPRDVDALVAAVVGLSNSWPALQDRISDIEINPMMVGAEGEGVVAADIRSLSRDQN
;
A
#
# COMPACT_ATOMS: atom_id res chain seq x y z
N GLY A 1 21.77 44.77 18.62
CA GLY A 1 21.95 43.30 18.61
C GLY A 1 21.28 42.70 19.81
N ARG A 2 20.91 41.42 19.72
CA ARG A 2 20.38 40.67 20.86
C ARG A 2 21.54 40.18 21.75
N LYS A 3 21.32 40.07 23.07
CA LYS A 3 22.31 39.53 24.03
C LYS A 3 22.54 38.05 23.74
N VAL A 4 23.79 37.63 23.75
CA VAL A 4 24.22 36.22 23.61
C VAL A 4 24.65 35.71 24.96
N TYR A 5 24.34 34.47 25.27
CA TYR A 5 24.67 33.82 26.51
C TYR A 5 25.68 32.67 26.26
N PRO A 6 26.64 32.40 27.15
CA PRO A 6 27.66 31.39 26.92
C PRO A 6 27.16 29.95 27.02
N ASP A 7 26.11 29.71 27.81
CA ASP A 7 25.57 28.41 28.15
C ASP A 7 24.06 28.47 28.47
N PHE A 8 23.40 27.32 28.60
CA PHE A 8 21.98 27.21 28.93
C PHE A 8 21.69 27.69 30.37
N ALA A 9 22.59 27.45 31.32
CA ALA A 9 22.39 27.80 32.72
C ALA A 9 22.35 29.33 32.96
N SER A 10 23.02 30.11 32.10
CA SER A 10 23.04 31.58 32.14
C SER A 10 21.85 32.25 31.46
N LEU A 11 20.96 31.50 30.83
CA LEU A 11 19.72 32.04 30.21
C LEU A 11 18.80 32.61 31.29
N PRO A 12 18.15 33.78 31.01
CA PRO A 12 17.26 34.42 31.99
C PRO A 12 15.95 33.66 32.20
N GLU A 13 15.56 32.81 31.24
CA GLU A 13 14.31 32.06 31.23
C GLU A 13 14.56 30.65 30.65
N LYS A 14 13.71 29.70 31.04
CA LYS A 14 13.70 28.37 30.40
C LYS A 14 13.24 28.51 28.97
N ILE A 15 13.86 27.73 28.09
CA ILE A 15 13.48 27.69 26.68
C ILE A 15 12.72 26.41 26.38
N ASP A 16 11.71 26.51 25.47
CA ASP A 16 10.88 25.39 25.07
C ASP A 16 11.56 24.54 24.00
N LEU A 17 12.37 25.17 23.12
CA LEU A 17 13.02 24.52 21.99
C LEU A 17 14.41 25.11 21.74
N ALA A 18 15.41 24.26 21.61
CA ALA A 18 16.72 24.62 21.07
C ALA A 18 16.81 24.29 19.58
N VAL A 19 17.08 25.27 18.74
CA VAL A 19 17.42 25.06 17.32
C VAL A 19 18.93 24.98 17.19
N VAL A 20 19.46 23.77 16.91
CA VAL A 20 20.87 23.43 17.01
C VAL A 20 21.54 23.55 15.65
N ILE A 21 22.43 24.57 15.52
CA ILE A 21 23.17 24.89 14.28
C ILE A 21 24.66 25.00 14.60
N ILE A 22 25.24 23.89 15.09
CA ILE A 22 26.66 23.77 15.43
C ILE A 22 27.24 22.48 14.81
N PRO A 23 28.57 22.31 14.75
CA PRO A 23 29.18 21.08 14.25
C PRO A 23 28.70 19.85 15.05
N ALA A 24 28.52 18.73 14.33
CA ALA A 24 27.95 17.50 14.88
C ALA A 24 28.69 16.98 16.12
N GLU A 25 30.02 17.16 16.16
CA GLU A 25 30.89 16.72 17.24
C GLU A 25 30.57 17.39 18.57
N ALA A 26 30.06 18.62 18.56
CA ALA A 26 29.76 19.38 19.77
C ALA A 26 28.33 19.13 20.29
N ILE A 27 27.44 18.56 19.48
CA ILE A 27 26.00 18.47 19.75
C ILE A 27 25.70 17.63 21.00
N PRO A 28 26.24 16.41 21.17
CA PRO A 28 25.92 15.61 22.36
C PRO A 28 26.22 16.32 23.65
N GLY A 29 27.43 16.91 23.80
CA GLY A 29 27.83 17.63 25.00
C GLY A 29 26.94 18.85 25.29
N VAL A 30 26.59 19.63 24.24
CA VAL A 30 25.73 20.81 24.37
C VAL A 30 24.30 20.42 24.76
N LEU A 31 23.77 19.33 24.22
CA LEU A 31 22.42 18.88 24.58
C LEU A 31 22.35 18.20 25.95
N ALA A 32 23.40 17.53 26.38
CA ALA A 32 23.50 17.02 27.75
C ALA A 32 23.45 18.16 28.77
N GLU A 33 24.25 19.21 28.57
CA GLU A 33 24.22 20.43 29.39
C GLU A 33 22.85 21.11 29.36
N GLY A 34 22.26 21.24 28.14
CA GLY A 34 20.94 21.83 27.99
C GLY A 34 19.84 21.07 28.73
N ALA A 35 19.89 19.74 28.70
CA ALA A 35 18.93 18.88 29.39
C ALA A 35 19.04 19.02 30.91
N GLU A 36 20.27 19.11 31.46
CA GLU A 36 20.51 19.42 32.87
C GLU A 36 19.98 20.80 33.29
N ALA A 37 20.07 21.79 32.39
CA ALA A 37 19.48 23.12 32.55
C ALA A 37 17.97 23.18 32.35
N GLY A 38 17.34 22.05 31.98
CA GLY A 38 15.90 21.91 31.86
C GLY A 38 15.35 22.03 30.43
N LEU A 39 16.21 21.99 29.39
CA LEU A 39 15.80 21.87 28.00
C LEU A 39 15.02 20.56 27.79
N ARG A 40 13.92 20.61 27.06
CA ARG A 40 13.08 19.45 26.78
C ARG A 40 12.95 19.10 25.30
N ASN A 41 13.21 20.04 24.40
CA ASN A 41 13.06 19.81 22.97
C ASN A 41 14.24 20.42 22.21
N ALA A 42 14.75 19.68 21.21
CA ALA A 42 15.78 20.13 20.30
C ALA A 42 15.45 19.80 18.83
N LEU A 43 15.84 20.69 17.93
CA LEU A 43 15.78 20.47 16.49
C LEU A 43 17.20 20.56 15.94
N ILE A 44 17.67 19.51 15.25
CA ILE A 44 19.07 19.35 14.85
C ILE A 44 19.19 19.30 13.33
N TYR A 45 19.80 20.34 12.74
CA TYR A 45 20.05 20.37 11.29
C TYR A 45 21.27 19.54 10.87
N ALA A 46 22.27 19.44 11.74
CA ALA A 46 23.54 18.80 11.39
C ALA A 46 23.38 17.33 11.00
N SER A 47 24.09 16.92 9.96
CA SER A 47 24.30 15.54 9.54
C SER A 47 25.48 14.89 10.27
N ARG A 48 25.89 13.67 9.90
CA ARG A 48 26.93 12.82 10.48
C ARG A 48 26.54 12.15 11.80
N PHE A 49 25.35 11.57 11.80
CA PHE A 49 24.80 10.75 12.88
C PHE A 49 24.47 9.34 12.40
N GLY A 50 25.36 8.76 11.56
CA GLY A 50 25.28 7.38 11.08
C GLY A 50 24.62 7.18 9.73
N GLU A 51 24.06 8.22 9.10
CA GLU A 51 23.44 8.14 7.78
C GLU A 51 24.43 7.72 6.65
N GLY A 52 25.71 7.98 6.83
CA GLY A 52 26.77 7.55 5.90
C GLY A 52 27.33 6.15 6.16
N GLY A 53 26.82 5.44 7.16
CA GLY A 53 27.30 4.11 7.55
C GLY A 53 28.68 4.14 8.23
N ASP A 54 29.12 5.29 8.74
CA ASP A 54 30.38 5.43 9.45
C ASP A 54 30.21 5.19 10.96
N ASP A 55 31.24 4.53 11.59
CA ASP A 55 31.19 4.14 13.00
C ASP A 55 31.12 5.36 13.92
N VAL A 56 31.81 6.46 13.59
CA VAL A 56 31.85 7.67 14.42
C VAL A 56 30.48 8.35 14.44
N GLY A 57 29.77 8.36 13.32
CA GLY A 57 28.40 8.86 13.25
C GLY A 57 27.44 7.99 14.05
N ALA A 58 27.60 6.66 13.99
CA ALA A 58 26.79 5.71 14.74
C ALA A 58 27.00 5.84 16.27
N GLU A 59 28.27 6.00 16.72
CA GLU A 59 28.59 6.26 18.14
C GLU A 59 27.93 7.56 18.63
N ARG A 60 28.00 8.63 17.83
CA ARG A 60 27.39 9.93 18.14
C ARG A 60 25.86 9.83 18.23
N ALA A 61 25.23 9.07 17.32
CA ALA A 61 23.80 8.80 17.38
C ALA A 61 23.42 8.02 18.64
N ALA A 62 24.20 7.02 19.02
CA ALA A 62 23.99 6.26 20.24
C ALA A 62 24.10 7.13 21.50
N GLU A 63 25.09 8.06 21.56
CA GLU A 63 25.22 9.02 22.65
C GLU A 63 24.01 9.95 22.78
N LEU A 64 23.46 10.43 21.65
CA LEU A 64 22.24 11.24 21.65
C LEU A 64 21.02 10.45 22.14
N ARG A 65 20.86 9.18 21.73
CA ARG A 65 19.78 8.33 22.25
C ARG A 65 19.88 8.16 23.76
N ASP A 66 21.08 7.86 24.29
CA ASP A 66 21.30 7.74 25.72
C ASP A 66 20.92 9.04 26.47
N ILE A 67 21.23 10.21 25.91
CA ILE A 67 20.82 11.50 26.49
C ILE A 67 19.29 11.62 26.48
N CYS A 68 18.62 11.28 25.40
CA CYS A 68 17.14 11.29 25.31
C CYS A 68 16.53 10.37 26.39
N ASP A 69 17.00 9.13 26.46
CA ASP A 69 16.49 8.11 27.39
C ASP A 69 16.66 8.52 28.86
N ARG A 70 17.81 9.08 29.22
CA ARG A 70 18.10 9.49 30.59
C ARG A 70 17.39 10.77 31.00
N THR A 71 17.19 11.71 30.12
CA THR A 71 16.74 13.07 30.44
C THR A 71 15.31 13.38 30.05
N GLY A 72 14.71 12.58 29.15
CA GLY A 72 13.44 12.86 28.53
C GLY A 72 13.50 14.01 27.50
N LEU A 73 14.70 14.37 27.02
CA LEU A 73 14.86 15.32 25.91
C LEU A 73 14.28 14.71 24.64
N ARG A 74 13.46 15.48 23.91
CA ARG A 74 12.91 15.07 22.62
C ARG A 74 13.66 15.75 21.48
N ILE A 75 13.97 14.99 20.44
CA ILE A 75 14.80 15.46 19.32
C ILE A 75 14.06 15.29 17.99
N SER A 76 13.97 16.37 17.20
CA SER A 76 13.60 16.36 15.79
C SER A 76 14.87 16.33 14.93
N GLY A 77 14.97 15.39 14.02
CA GLY A 77 16.18 15.12 13.23
C GLY A 77 17.06 14.02 13.89
N PRO A 78 18.38 14.07 13.82
CA PRO A 78 19.25 15.03 13.09
C PRO A 78 19.13 14.96 11.57
N ASN A 79 19.98 15.73 10.86
CA ASN A 79 20.00 15.74 9.39
C ASN A 79 18.64 16.09 8.78
N CYS A 80 17.94 17.08 9.35
CA CYS A 80 16.63 17.52 8.91
C CYS A 80 16.67 18.97 8.38
N MET A 81 15.60 19.39 7.69
CA MET A 81 15.43 20.77 7.25
C MET A 81 14.53 21.58 8.19
N GLY A 82 14.04 20.95 9.26
CA GLY A 82 13.28 21.62 10.30
C GLY A 82 11.78 21.48 10.19
N ALA A 83 11.07 22.39 10.89
CA ALA A 83 9.63 22.35 11.04
C ALA A 83 8.98 23.72 10.77
N ILE A 84 7.77 23.69 10.24
CA ILE A 84 6.95 24.86 9.91
C ILE A 84 5.58 24.65 10.53
N SER A 85 5.10 25.64 11.30
CA SER A 85 3.72 25.74 11.75
C SER A 85 3.08 26.98 11.11
N LEU A 86 2.13 26.77 10.20
CA LEU A 86 1.44 27.87 9.53
C LEU A 86 0.40 28.54 10.46
N PRO A 87 -0.39 27.76 11.26
CA PRO A 87 -1.31 28.36 12.23
C PRO A 87 -0.62 29.26 13.24
N GLU A 88 0.52 28.81 13.79
CA GLU A 88 1.28 29.55 14.81
C GLU A 88 2.29 30.53 14.19
N ARG A 89 2.43 30.57 12.87
CA ARG A 89 3.41 31.38 12.14
C ARG A 89 4.86 31.15 12.61
N LEU A 90 5.18 29.92 13.01
CA LEU A 90 6.51 29.51 13.40
C LEU A 90 7.24 28.91 12.21
N LEU A 91 8.47 29.33 12.00
CA LEU A 91 9.29 28.91 10.88
C LEU A 91 10.70 28.57 11.36
N PHE A 92 10.91 27.30 11.65
CA PHE A 92 12.22 26.73 11.95
C PHE A 92 12.76 26.09 10.67
N TYR A 93 13.18 26.93 9.72
CA TYR A 93 13.63 26.49 8.41
C TYR A 93 14.82 27.34 7.93
N PRO A 94 15.89 26.74 7.36
CA PRO A 94 17.15 27.46 7.11
C PRO A 94 17.09 28.47 5.97
N THR A 95 16.04 28.46 5.15
CA THR A 95 15.89 29.41 4.04
C THR A 95 14.59 30.21 4.10
N SER A 96 14.58 31.40 3.47
CA SER A 96 13.39 32.24 3.40
C SER A 96 12.38 31.83 2.31
N ARG A 97 12.69 30.83 1.49
CA ARG A 97 11.86 30.42 0.34
C ARG A 97 10.47 29.92 0.75
N VAL A 98 10.35 29.35 1.94
CA VAL A 98 9.08 28.82 2.47
C VAL A 98 8.23 29.86 3.22
N ARG A 99 8.65 31.14 3.27
CA ARG A 99 7.91 32.20 4.01
C ARG A 99 6.54 32.54 3.48
N GLY A 100 6.27 32.27 2.22
CA GLY A 100 5.01 32.61 1.55
C GLY A 100 4.07 31.43 1.40
N LEU A 101 4.28 30.32 2.10
CA LEU A 101 3.41 29.17 2.03
C LEU A 101 2.00 29.52 2.54
N PRO A 102 0.94 29.10 1.83
CA PRO A 102 -0.43 29.39 2.23
C PRO A 102 -0.86 28.50 3.40
N LEU A 103 -1.61 29.10 4.33
CA LEU A 103 -2.31 28.35 5.37
C LEU A 103 -3.41 27.49 4.73
N GLY A 104 -3.54 26.25 5.19
CA GLY A 104 -4.54 25.29 4.74
C GLY A 104 -4.61 24.06 5.62
N SER A 105 -5.00 22.93 5.06
CA SER A 105 -5.33 21.73 5.83
C SER A 105 -4.44 20.52 5.57
N VAL A 106 -3.33 20.67 4.86
CA VAL A 106 -2.39 19.58 4.60
C VAL A 106 -1.25 19.59 5.61
N GLY A 107 -1.17 18.55 6.45
CA GLY A 107 -0.02 18.26 7.29
C GLY A 107 1.03 17.48 6.48
N VAL A 108 2.31 17.81 6.60
CA VAL A 108 3.38 17.23 5.78
C VAL A 108 4.49 16.65 6.64
N VAL A 109 4.88 15.40 6.36
CA VAL A 109 6.01 14.73 7.04
C VAL A 109 6.90 14.05 6.01
N PHE A 110 8.10 14.59 5.79
CA PHE A 110 9.08 14.04 4.84
C PHE A 110 10.40 13.73 5.55
N GLN A 111 10.93 12.53 5.34
CA GLN A 111 12.28 12.18 5.79
C GLN A 111 13.34 12.96 4.98
N SER A 112 13.16 13.06 3.66
CA SER A 112 14.07 13.74 2.76
C SER A 112 13.97 15.26 2.83
N GLY A 113 14.99 15.91 3.37
CA GLY A 113 15.07 17.38 3.44
C GLY A 113 15.19 18.08 2.10
N GLY A 114 15.94 17.49 1.16
CA GLY A 114 16.12 18.05 -0.18
C GLY A 114 14.84 18.08 -1.00
N THR A 115 14.05 17.02 -0.93
CA THR A 115 12.76 16.89 -1.62
C THR A 115 11.66 17.73 -0.97
N PHE A 116 11.69 17.86 0.35
CA PHE A 116 10.69 18.54 1.16
C PHE A 116 10.38 19.98 0.71
N GLN A 117 11.42 20.82 0.59
CA GLN A 117 11.23 22.22 0.20
C GLN A 117 10.62 22.36 -1.19
N PHE A 118 11.14 21.62 -2.18
CA PHE A 118 10.64 21.68 -3.55
C PHE A 118 9.19 21.24 -3.63
N TRP A 119 8.81 20.20 -2.91
CA TRP A 119 7.44 19.71 -2.89
C TRP A 119 6.49 20.74 -2.27
N LEU A 120 6.87 21.39 -1.17
CA LEU A 120 6.08 22.47 -0.57
C LEU A 120 5.88 23.65 -1.53
N GLU A 121 6.94 24.08 -2.21
CA GLU A 121 6.87 25.19 -3.17
C GLU A 121 5.97 24.83 -4.38
N GLN A 122 6.12 23.63 -4.93
CA GLN A 122 5.31 23.19 -6.06
C GLN A 122 3.85 22.96 -5.64
N GLY A 123 3.58 22.37 -4.48
CA GLY A 123 2.24 22.23 -3.95
C GLY A 123 1.56 23.58 -3.72
N ALA A 124 2.26 24.57 -3.13
CA ALA A 124 1.76 25.94 -2.98
C ALA A 124 1.46 26.60 -4.34
N ALA A 125 2.33 26.39 -5.33
CA ALA A 125 2.08 26.87 -6.70
C ALA A 125 0.84 26.23 -7.33
N ARG A 126 0.49 24.99 -6.93
CA ARG A 126 -0.72 24.28 -7.33
C ARG A 126 -1.97 24.66 -6.53
N GLY A 127 -1.83 25.45 -5.47
CA GLY A 127 -2.92 25.91 -4.62
C GLY A 127 -3.12 25.07 -3.35
N LEU A 128 -2.17 24.18 -2.99
CA LEU A 128 -2.18 23.52 -1.69
C LEU A 128 -1.91 24.54 -0.57
N GLY A 129 -2.68 24.43 0.50
CA GLY A 129 -2.40 25.10 1.76
C GLY A 129 -2.01 24.09 2.84
N TYR A 130 -1.09 24.50 3.71
CA TYR A 130 -0.49 23.65 4.71
C TYR A 130 -0.92 24.04 6.12
N SER A 131 -1.07 23.06 7.01
CA SER A 131 -1.16 23.27 8.46
C SER A 131 0.23 23.26 9.07
N TYR A 132 0.87 22.10 9.05
CA TYR A 132 2.23 21.90 9.51
C TYR A 132 3.05 21.22 8.42
N ALA A 133 4.35 21.46 8.43
CA ALA A 133 5.27 20.73 7.57
C ALA A 133 6.56 20.43 8.33
N VAL A 134 6.96 19.16 8.36
CA VAL A 134 8.12 18.67 9.09
C VAL A 134 9.02 17.87 8.16
N SER A 135 10.32 18.23 8.16
CA SER A 135 11.37 17.36 7.65
C SER A 135 11.96 16.59 8.82
N SER A 136 11.66 15.29 8.91
CA SER A 136 12.04 14.48 10.09
C SER A 136 13.51 14.03 10.09
N GLY A 137 14.18 14.01 8.94
CA GLY A 137 15.59 13.62 8.81
C GLY A 137 15.83 12.15 9.17
N ASN A 138 16.86 11.89 9.99
CA ASN A 138 17.27 10.54 10.37
C ASN A 138 16.33 9.86 11.40
N GLU A 139 15.38 10.59 11.98
CA GLU A 139 14.40 10.06 12.94
C GLU A 139 15.05 9.33 14.13
N LEU A 140 16.02 10.00 14.78
CA LEU A 140 16.75 9.41 15.87
C LEU A 140 15.89 9.17 17.12
N ASP A 141 14.97 10.09 17.43
CA ASP A 141 14.02 10.04 18.55
C ASP A 141 12.58 10.19 18.04
N LEU A 142 12.19 11.39 17.58
CA LEU A 142 10.89 11.61 16.96
C LEU A 142 10.91 11.10 15.52
N ASP A 143 9.99 10.19 15.19
CA ASP A 143 9.84 9.62 13.86
C ASP A 143 8.51 10.01 13.19
N MET A 144 8.28 9.47 11.99
CA MET A 144 7.07 9.72 11.22
C MET A 144 5.79 9.38 12.00
N ALA A 145 5.78 8.34 12.83
CA ALA A 145 4.62 7.95 13.62
C ALA A 145 4.26 9.03 14.67
N ASP A 146 5.28 9.63 15.32
CA ASP A 146 5.06 10.71 16.29
C ASP A 146 4.45 11.94 15.61
N TYR A 147 4.94 12.31 14.43
CA TYR A 147 4.41 13.44 13.68
C TYR A 147 3.01 13.18 13.12
N ILE A 148 2.71 11.97 12.64
CA ILE A 148 1.35 11.60 12.22
C ILE A 148 0.41 11.70 13.42
N ASN A 149 0.76 11.17 14.59
CA ASN A 149 -0.04 11.27 15.80
C ASN A 149 -0.34 12.73 16.19
N PHE A 150 0.66 13.60 16.12
CA PHE A 150 0.48 15.04 16.34
C PHE A 150 -0.52 15.65 15.34
N LEU A 151 -0.40 15.33 14.05
CA LEU A 151 -1.29 15.83 13.00
C LEU A 151 -2.71 15.27 13.10
N VAL A 152 -2.87 14.07 13.67
CA VAL A 152 -4.19 13.49 13.98
C VAL A 152 -4.92 14.32 15.03
N ASP A 153 -4.21 14.81 16.04
CA ASP A 153 -4.78 15.61 17.11
C ASP A 153 -4.97 17.10 16.74
N ASP A 154 -4.38 17.56 15.63
CA ASP A 154 -4.47 18.95 15.18
C ASP A 154 -5.76 19.25 14.41
N ASP A 155 -6.52 20.27 14.86
CA ASP A 155 -7.80 20.66 14.25
C ASP A 155 -7.66 21.32 12.86
N HIS A 156 -6.48 21.84 12.52
CA HIS A 156 -6.23 22.47 11.22
C HIS A 156 -5.91 21.41 10.14
N THR A 157 -5.43 20.24 10.54
CA THR A 157 -5.03 19.17 9.60
C THR A 157 -6.21 18.28 9.23
N ARG A 158 -6.44 18.09 7.92
CA ARG A 158 -7.44 17.19 7.35
C ARG A 158 -6.85 16.08 6.50
N VAL A 159 -5.68 16.31 5.91
CA VAL A 159 -4.96 15.37 5.06
C VAL A 159 -3.51 15.35 5.50
N ILE A 160 -2.90 14.18 5.56
CA ILE A 160 -1.50 14.01 5.94
C ILE A 160 -0.73 13.48 4.74
N ALA A 161 0.24 14.25 4.23
CA ALA A 161 1.10 13.89 3.11
C ALA A 161 2.49 13.48 3.61
N CYS A 162 2.89 12.24 3.35
CA CYS A 162 4.14 11.67 3.83
C CYS A 162 5.06 11.23 2.70
N MET A 163 6.37 11.36 2.93
CA MET A 163 7.40 10.72 2.11
C MET A 163 8.37 9.95 3.00
N ALA A 164 8.36 8.61 2.88
CA ALA A 164 9.17 7.70 3.67
C ALA A 164 10.31 7.08 2.84
N GLU A 165 11.52 7.09 3.37
CA GLU A 165 12.67 6.36 2.85
C GLU A 165 12.84 5.02 3.58
N GLY A 166 12.54 4.97 4.88
CA GLY A 166 12.53 3.79 5.74
C GLY A 166 11.44 3.87 6.81
N VAL A 167 11.24 2.78 7.54
CA VAL A 167 10.33 2.72 8.68
C VAL A 167 11.12 2.25 9.89
N SER A 168 11.31 3.13 10.84
CA SER A 168 12.15 2.86 12.04
C SER A 168 11.39 2.08 13.11
N ARG A 169 10.11 2.43 13.34
CA ARG A 169 9.21 1.80 14.33
C ARG A 169 7.91 1.37 13.65
N PRO A 170 7.89 0.19 13.01
CA PRO A 170 6.73 -0.27 12.22
C PRO A 170 5.42 -0.34 13.03
N ASP A 171 5.46 -0.87 14.25
CA ASP A 171 4.28 -0.96 15.12
C ASP A 171 3.72 0.42 15.47
N ALA A 172 4.60 1.39 15.78
CA ALA A 172 4.19 2.76 16.05
C ALA A 172 3.58 3.43 14.81
N LEU A 173 4.14 3.17 13.61
CA LEU A 173 3.60 3.68 12.37
C LEU A 173 2.21 3.08 12.08
N MET A 174 2.05 1.77 12.22
CA MET A 174 0.75 1.11 12.05
C MET A 174 -0.31 1.69 13.00
N ALA A 175 0.02 1.85 14.28
CA ALA A 175 -0.89 2.46 15.26
C ALA A 175 -1.23 3.93 14.91
N ALA A 176 -0.26 4.71 14.43
CA ALA A 176 -0.48 6.11 14.07
C ALA A 176 -1.37 6.26 12.82
N VAL A 177 -1.16 5.42 11.79
CA VAL A 177 -2.00 5.46 10.58
C VAL A 177 -3.41 4.90 10.85
N GLU A 178 -3.56 3.92 11.73
CA GLU A 178 -4.86 3.43 12.21
C GLU A 178 -5.63 4.55 12.91
N ARG A 179 -5.00 5.28 13.84
CA ARG A 179 -5.61 6.47 14.47
C ARG A 179 -6.00 7.54 13.45
N ALA A 180 -5.16 7.78 12.45
CA ALA A 180 -5.47 8.74 11.39
C ALA A 180 -6.71 8.30 10.59
N PHE A 181 -6.80 7.00 10.27
CA PHE A 181 -7.94 6.41 9.60
C PHE A 181 -9.22 6.54 10.45
N GLU A 182 -9.18 6.23 11.74
CA GLU A 182 -10.31 6.38 12.66
C GLU A 182 -10.77 7.85 12.79
N ALA A 183 -9.82 8.79 12.75
CA ALA A 183 -10.06 10.23 12.83
C ALA A 183 -10.52 10.88 11.51
N ASP A 184 -10.81 10.10 10.46
CA ASP A 184 -11.16 10.60 9.11
C ASP A 184 -10.09 11.50 8.48
N LYS A 185 -8.80 11.27 8.81
CA LYS A 185 -7.67 12.00 8.24
C LYS A 185 -6.86 11.09 7.31
N PRO A 186 -7.09 11.12 6.00
CA PRO A 186 -6.35 10.27 5.06
C PRO A 186 -4.86 10.56 5.10
N VAL A 187 -4.07 9.50 5.16
CA VAL A 187 -2.60 9.54 5.04
C VAL A 187 -2.23 9.13 3.62
N LEU A 188 -1.64 10.06 2.88
CA LEU A 188 -1.10 9.83 1.53
C LEU A 188 0.40 9.59 1.68
N MET A 189 0.90 8.41 1.28
CA MET A 189 2.28 8.05 1.58
C MET A 189 3.05 7.60 0.35
N LEU A 190 4.10 8.34 0.02
CA LEU A 190 5.09 7.97 -0.98
C LEU A 190 6.25 7.25 -0.29
N LYS A 191 6.50 6.00 -0.67
CA LYS A 191 7.63 5.21 -0.17
C LYS A 191 8.71 5.11 -1.24
N VAL A 192 9.91 5.55 -0.91
CA VAL A 192 11.09 5.39 -1.78
C VAL A 192 11.62 3.96 -1.68
N GLY A 193 12.22 3.45 -2.77
CA GLY A 193 12.85 2.13 -2.78
C GLY A 193 11.90 0.99 -3.17
N HIS A 194 11.19 1.12 -4.28
CA HIS A 194 10.35 0.05 -4.84
C HIS A 194 11.18 -1.07 -5.51
N SER A 195 12.30 -0.71 -6.12
CA SER A 195 13.22 -1.67 -6.76
C SER A 195 14.37 -2.05 -5.83
N ALA A 196 15.01 -3.19 -6.09
CA ALA A 196 16.19 -3.61 -5.33
C ALA A 196 17.31 -2.55 -5.35
N ALA A 197 17.51 -1.88 -6.50
CA ALA A 197 18.47 -0.78 -6.59
C ALA A 197 18.04 0.46 -5.78
N GLY A 198 16.73 0.79 -5.79
CA GLY A 198 16.16 1.87 -4.98
C GLY A 198 16.22 1.57 -3.48
N GLN A 199 15.98 0.32 -3.08
CA GLN A 199 16.13 -0.13 -1.69
C GLN A 199 17.58 0.00 -1.21
N ALA A 200 18.56 -0.47 -2.01
CA ALA A 200 19.97 -0.33 -1.68
C ALA A 200 20.39 1.15 -1.56
N ALA A 201 19.88 2.02 -2.44
CA ALA A 201 20.15 3.45 -2.37
C ALA A 201 19.53 4.10 -1.11
N ALA A 202 18.29 3.78 -0.76
CA ALA A 202 17.62 4.28 0.43
C ALA A 202 18.34 3.82 1.72
N GLN A 203 18.70 2.54 1.80
CA GLN A 203 19.44 1.96 2.92
C GLN A 203 20.81 2.62 3.12
N SER A 204 21.54 2.87 2.04
CA SER A 204 22.84 3.57 2.11
C SER A 204 22.73 5.03 2.54
N HIS A 205 21.56 5.66 2.32
CA HIS A 205 21.30 7.06 2.65
C HIS A 205 20.79 7.26 4.09
N THR A 206 19.94 6.36 4.57
CA THR A 206 19.27 6.53 5.89
C THR A 206 19.76 5.56 6.96
N GLY A 207 20.49 4.49 6.59
CA GLY A 207 20.85 3.41 7.50
C GLY A 207 19.67 2.54 7.97
N ALA A 208 18.45 2.83 7.53
CA ALA A 208 17.26 2.08 7.87
C ALA A 208 17.19 0.75 7.10
N LEU A 209 16.59 -0.29 7.72
CA LEU A 209 16.33 -1.56 7.05
C LEU A 209 15.45 -1.35 5.82
N ALA A 210 15.82 -2.00 4.71
CA ALA A 210 15.03 -1.98 3.50
C ALA A 210 13.69 -2.69 3.75
N THR A 211 12.61 -1.98 3.56
CA THR A 211 11.24 -2.51 3.65
C THR A 211 10.82 -3.10 2.31
N ASP A 212 10.32 -4.34 2.31
CA ASP A 212 9.72 -4.92 1.11
C ASP A 212 8.52 -4.07 0.66
N HIS A 213 8.53 -3.65 -0.61
CA HIS A 213 7.49 -2.79 -1.17
C HIS A 213 6.11 -3.44 -1.15
N HIS A 214 6.04 -4.75 -1.39
CA HIS A 214 4.75 -5.48 -1.40
C HIS A 214 4.15 -5.54 0.01
N VAL A 215 4.99 -5.77 1.02
CA VAL A 215 4.57 -5.78 2.43
C VAL A 215 4.14 -4.38 2.88
N PHE A 216 4.90 -3.36 2.52
CA PHE A 216 4.52 -1.96 2.77
C PHE A 216 3.17 -1.60 2.13
N THR A 217 2.95 -2.01 0.87
CA THR A 217 1.68 -1.78 0.17
C THR A 217 0.53 -2.53 0.84
N ALA A 218 0.77 -3.76 1.33
CA ALA A 218 -0.22 -4.53 2.09
C ALA A 218 -0.60 -3.81 3.40
N MET A 219 0.39 -3.23 4.11
CA MET A 219 0.16 -2.39 5.29
C MET A 219 -0.70 -1.17 4.93
N CYS A 220 -0.35 -0.46 3.86
CA CYS A 220 -1.13 0.70 3.41
C CYS A 220 -2.60 0.33 3.16
N ARG A 221 -2.85 -0.77 2.44
CA ARG A 221 -4.21 -1.24 2.14
C ARG A 221 -5.00 -1.59 3.38
N LYS A 222 -4.36 -2.26 4.36
CA LYS A 222 -5.02 -2.65 5.60
C LYS A 222 -5.47 -1.45 6.41
N PHE A 223 -4.60 -0.48 6.61
CA PHE A 223 -4.85 0.67 7.48
C PHE A 223 -5.41 1.90 6.75
N GLY A 224 -5.84 1.74 5.49
CA GLY A 224 -6.42 2.85 4.72
C GLY A 224 -5.42 3.96 4.37
N VAL A 225 -4.12 3.66 4.40
CA VAL A 225 -3.11 4.56 3.85
C VAL A 225 -3.20 4.55 2.33
N VAL A 226 -3.17 5.71 1.71
CA VAL A 226 -3.18 5.84 0.25
C VAL A 226 -1.75 5.79 -0.27
N PRO A 227 -1.32 4.70 -0.92
CA PRO A 227 0.02 4.62 -1.50
C PRO A 227 0.12 5.55 -2.71
N VAL A 228 1.26 6.23 -2.82
CA VAL A 228 1.53 7.21 -3.87
C VAL A 228 2.88 6.90 -4.53
N ASP A 229 2.93 6.90 -5.87
CA ASP A 229 4.10 6.49 -6.62
C ASP A 229 5.03 7.65 -7.03
N THR A 230 4.50 8.88 -7.12
CA THR A 230 5.25 10.05 -7.58
C THR A 230 4.96 11.29 -6.74
N LEU A 231 5.93 12.22 -6.70
CA LEU A 231 5.78 13.50 -6.01
C LEU A 231 4.66 14.37 -6.62
N ASP A 232 4.46 14.29 -7.93
CA ASP A 232 3.39 14.99 -8.62
C ASP A 232 2.02 14.41 -8.22
N ALA A 233 1.89 13.08 -8.20
CA ALA A 233 0.67 12.40 -7.77
C ALA A 233 0.34 12.74 -6.30
N LEU A 234 1.35 12.88 -5.43
CA LEU A 234 1.15 13.28 -4.04
C LEU A 234 0.54 14.70 -3.95
N ILE A 235 0.91 15.62 -4.85
CA ILE A 235 0.27 16.97 -4.93
C ILE A 235 -1.18 16.83 -5.40
N GLU A 236 -1.43 16.12 -6.50
CA GLU A 236 -2.77 15.98 -7.09
C GLU A 236 -3.74 15.29 -6.12
N MET A 237 -3.30 14.21 -5.47
CA MET A 237 -4.08 13.53 -4.44
C MET A 237 -4.32 14.41 -3.22
N SER A 238 -3.31 15.16 -2.75
CA SER A 238 -3.48 16.10 -1.63
C SER A 238 -4.53 17.17 -1.93
N LEU A 239 -4.58 17.68 -3.17
CA LEU A 239 -5.63 18.61 -3.62
C LEU A 239 -7.01 17.95 -3.58
N ALA A 240 -7.14 16.75 -4.12
CA ALA A 240 -8.42 16.05 -4.22
C ALA A 240 -8.98 15.65 -2.83
N PHE A 241 -8.13 15.06 -1.98
CA PHE A 241 -8.52 14.67 -0.63
C PHE A 241 -8.84 15.88 0.27
N SER A 242 -8.13 17.01 0.08
CA SER A 242 -8.43 18.26 0.81
C SER A 242 -9.80 18.85 0.48
N ALA A 243 -10.42 18.48 -0.64
CA ALA A 243 -11.78 18.87 -0.96
C ALA A 243 -12.84 18.21 -0.04
N GLY A 244 -12.46 17.13 0.66
CA GLY A 244 -13.22 16.54 1.77
C GLY A 244 -14.47 15.74 1.36
N ARG A 245 -14.68 15.45 0.06
CA ARG A 245 -15.77 14.60 -0.42
C ARG A 245 -15.24 13.23 -0.82
N LEU A 246 -15.86 12.18 -0.30
CA LEU A 246 -15.57 10.79 -0.66
C LEU A 246 -16.70 10.21 -1.51
N PRO A 247 -16.40 9.36 -2.51
CA PRO A 247 -17.41 8.76 -3.35
C PRO A 247 -18.12 7.59 -2.66
N HIS A 248 -19.34 7.28 -3.15
CA HIS A 248 -20.09 6.10 -2.70
C HIS A 248 -19.66 4.80 -3.42
N GLY A 249 -18.97 4.92 -4.53
CA GLY A 249 -18.45 3.81 -5.35
C GLY A 249 -17.26 4.25 -6.19
N ASP A 250 -16.92 3.47 -7.21
CA ASP A 250 -15.75 3.66 -8.07
C ASP A 250 -16.08 4.18 -9.48
N ARG A 251 -17.38 4.42 -9.77
CA ARG A 251 -17.88 4.75 -11.10
C ARG A 251 -17.63 6.21 -11.46
N VAL A 252 -16.76 6.43 -12.45
CA VAL A 252 -16.30 7.76 -12.88
C VAL A 252 -17.01 8.22 -14.13
N ALA A 253 -17.43 9.49 -14.16
CA ALA A 253 -17.76 10.20 -15.38
C ALA A 253 -16.66 11.20 -15.75
N LEU A 254 -16.31 11.25 -17.03
CA LEU A 254 -15.48 12.30 -17.60
C LEU A 254 -16.33 13.14 -18.57
N VAL A 255 -16.38 14.46 -18.31
CA VAL A 255 -17.10 15.42 -19.16
C VAL A 255 -16.09 16.39 -19.76
N GLY A 256 -16.04 16.46 -21.08
CA GLY A 256 -15.10 17.32 -21.79
C GLY A 256 -15.64 17.75 -23.18
N TYR A 257 -14.78 18.42 -23.93
CA TYR A 257 -15.07 18.90 -25.28
C TYR A 257 -13.92 18.55 -26.25
N SER A 258 -13.32 17.37 -26.08
CA SER A 258 -12.19 16.93 -26.91
C SER A 258 -12.22 15.42 -27.10
N GLY A 259 -12.54 14.97 -28.32
CA GLY A 259 -12.54 13.55 -28.67
C GLY A 259 -11.19 12.88 -28.49
N GLY A 260 -10.09 13.57 -28.77
CA GLY A 260 -8.74 13.04 -28.53
C GLY A 260 -8.46 12.81 -27.03
N ALA A 261 -8.89 13.71 -26.15
CA ALA A 261 -8.75 13.53 -24.71
C ALA A 261 -9.64 12.39 -24.18
N LYS A 262 -10.86 12.24 -24.72
CA LYS A 262 -11.74 11.11 -24.44
C LYS A 262 -11.06 9.77 -24.75
N GLY A 263 -10.47 9.63 -25.94
CA GLY A 263 -9.78 8.39 -26.35
C GLY A 263 -8.59 8.10 -25.44
N LEU A 264 -7.72 9.09 -25.19
CA LEU A 264 -6.57 8.94 -24.28
C LEU A 264 -6.97 8.53 -22.86
N PHE A 265 -8.07 9.10 -22.35
CA PHE A 265 -8.51 8.75 -20.99
C PHE A 265 -9.10 7.34 -20.94
N LEU A 266 -9.78 6.86 -21.98
CA LEU A 266 -10.26 5.47 -22.06
C LEU A 266 -9.10 4.47 -22.04
N ASP A 267 -8.02 4.74 -22.80
CA ASP A 267 -6.81 3.89 -22.79
C ASP A 267 -6.17 3.82 -21.39
N ILE A 268 -6.12 4.97 -20.68
CA ILE A 268 -5.62 5.04 -19.30
C ILE A 268 -6.58 4.31 -18.35
N ALA A 269 -7.87 4.55 -18.46
CA ALA A 269 -8.89 3.97 -17.60
C ALA A 269 -8.91 2.43 -17.70
N GLU A 270 -8.76 1.87 -18.92
CA GLU A 270 -8.65 0.42 -19.12
C GLU A 270 -7.37 -0.14 -18.50
N THR A 271 -6.23 0.54 -18.68
CA THR A 271 -4.94 0.12 -18.12
C THR A 271 -4.92 0.16 -16.61
N ASP A 272 -5.47 1.23 -16.02
CA ASP A 272 -5.43 1.48 -14.57
C ASP A 272 -6.63 0.87 -13.83
N GLY A 273 -7.61 0.34 -14.57
CA GLY A 273 -8.82 -0.26 -14.00
C GLY A 273 -9.77 0.79 -13.39
N VAL A 274 -9.96 1.93 -14.06
CA VAL A 274 -10.96 2.93 -13.67
C VAL A 274 -12.32 2.56 -14.26
N SER A 275 -13.33 2.42 -13.41
CA SER A 275 -14.69 2.05 -13.81
C SER A 275 -15.41 3.23 -14.48
N MET A 276 -15.83 3.06 -15.73
CA MET A 276 -16.51 4.10 -16.51
C MET A 276 -17.80 3.56 -17.16
N PRO A 277 -18.84 3.29 -16.37
CA PRO A 277 -20.11 2.80 -16.92
C PRO A 277 -20.81 3.88 -17.76
N ASP A 278 -21.67 3.46 -18.66
CA ASP A 278 -22.55 4.37 -19.39
C ASP A 278 -23.55 5.04 -18.44
N PHE A 279 -24.00 6.23 -18.83
CA PHE A 279 -25.09 6.93 -18.14
C PHE A 279 -26.41 6.16 -18.29
N THR A 280 -27.33 6.40 -17.36
CA THR A 280 -28.67 5.84 -17.48
C THR A 280 -29.38 6.32 -18.75
N PRO A 281 -30.33 5.54 -19.29
CA PRO A 281 -31.12 5.95 -20.47
C PRO A 281 -31.83 7.29 -20.25
N GLU A 282 -32.28 7.57 -19.04
CA GLU A 282 -32.95 8.81 -18.64
C GLU A 282 -31.99 10.01 -18.74
N THR A 283 -30.79 9.87 -18.17
CA THR A 283 -29.75 10.90 -18.27
C THR A 283 -29.34 11.13 -19.72
N GLN A 284 -29.16 10.07 -20.51
CA GLN A 284 -28.83 10.19 -21.93
C GLN A 284 -29.94 10.90 -22.72
N ALA A 285 -31.22 10.69 -22.35
CA ALA A 285 -32.33 11.37 -23.01
C ALA A 285 -32.30 12.89 -22.77
N VAL A 286 -32.06 13.28 -21.50
CA VAL A 286 -31.93 14.69 -21.13
C VAL A 286 -30.69 15.34 -21.78
N LEU A 287 -29.54 14.63 -21.82
CA LEU A 287 -28.32 15.11 -22.47
C LEU A 287 -28.53 15.41 -23.97
N ARG A 288 -29.36 14.62 -24.69
CA ARG A 288 -29.65 14.87 -26.11
C ARG A 288 -30.40 16.18 -26.37
N GLU A 289 -31.06 16.76 -25.35
CA GLU A 289 -31.74 18.05 -25.46
C GLU A 289 -30.76 19.22 -25.34
N HIS A 290 -29.59 18.99 -24.71
CA HIS A 290 -28.57 19.99 -24.41
C HIS A 290 -27.34 19.94 -25.32
N ILE A 291 -27.13 18.83 -26.04
CA ILE A 291 -25.95 18.60 -26.88
C ILE A 291 -26.36 18.61 -28.37
N ASP A 292 -25.42 19.05 -29.22
CA ASP A 292 -25.67 19.12 -30.66
C ASP A 292 -26.06 17.74 -31.24
N ALA A 293 -27.01 17.74 -32.19
CA ALA A 293 -27.54 16.52 -32.78
C ALA A 293 -26.42 15.66 -33.41
N GLY A 294 -26.42 14.36 -33.10
CA GLY A 294 -25.42 13.40 -33.60
C GLY A 294 -24.19 13.22 -32.71
N VAL A 295 -24.04 14.00 -31.67
CA VAL A 295 -22.99 13.77 -30.65
C VAL A 295 -23.42 12.65 -29.71
N PRO A 296 -22.57 11.60 -29.50
CA PRO A 296 -22.89 10.50 -28.59
C PRO A 296 -22.99 10.98 -27.14
N THR A 297 -24.02 10.49 -26.43
CA THR A 297 -24.26 10.78 -25.01
C THR A 297 -23.71 9.70 -24.06
N SER A 298 -22.67 8.97 -24.49
CA SER A 298 -21.99 7.95 -23.71
C SER A 298 -20.90 8.52 -22.80
N ASN A 299 -20.54 7.78 -21.75
CA ASN A 299 -19.40 8.08 -20.88
C ASN A 299 -18.09 7.49 -21.47
N PRO A 300 -16.98 8.22 -21.57
CA PRO A 300 -16.79 9.65 -21.36
C PRO A 300 -17.61 10.53 -22.31
N LEU A 301 -18.12 11.67 -21.81
CA LEU A 301 -18.91 12.59 -22.58
C LEU A 301 -18.03 13.63 -23.28
N ASP A 302 -17.98 13.59 -24.60
CA ASP A 302 -17.40 14.67 -25.41
C ASP A 302 -18.55 15.54 -25.95
N THR A 303 -18.69 16.74 -25.41
CA THR A 303 -19.76 17.68 -25.78
C THR A 303 -19.49 18.41 -27.11
N GLY A 304 -18.32 18.20 -27.70
CA GLY A 304 -17.88 18.88 -28.92
C GLY A 304 -17.45 20.34 -28.71
N ALA A 305 -16.82 20.92 -29.73
CA ALA A 305 -16.23 22.26 -29.68
C ALA A 305 -17.29 23.40 -29.57
N GLY A 306 -18.55 23.13 -29.88
CA GLY A 306 -19.64 24.09 -29.77
C GLY A 306 -19.88 24.52 -28.33
N LEU A 307 -19.97 23.57 -27.39
CA LEU A 307 -20.18 23.84 -25.98
C LEU A 307 -18.91 24.37 -25.27
N ALA A 308 -17.72 24.09 -25.80
CA ALA A 308 -16.48 24.68 -25.28
C ALA A 308 -16.47 26.22 -25.27
N ARG A 309 -17.27 26.85 -26.14
CA ARG A 309 -17.43 28.29 -26.24
C ARG A 309 -18.66 28.83 -25.50
N ARG A 310 -19.53 27.97 -25.01
CA ARG A 310 -20.76 28.25 -24.27
C ARG A 310 -20.67 27.59 -22.90
N PHE A 311 -19.75 28.11 -22.09
CA PHE A 311 -19.41 27.49 -20.81
C PHE A 311 -20.60 27.36 -19.83
N PRO A 312 -21.58 28.30 -19.77
CA PRO A 312 -22.78 28.07 -18.96
C PRO A 312 -23.57 26.83 -19.35
N GLU A 313 -23.75 26.58 -20.66
CA GLU A 313 -24.45 25.38 -21.15
C GLU A 313 -23.62 24.12 -20.91
N PHE A 314 -22.29 24.20 -21.02
CA PHE A 314 -21.39 23.10 -20.64
C PHE A 314 -21.52 22.75 -19.15
N ALA A 315 -21.64 23.77 -18.28
CA ALA A 315 -21.85 23.56 -16.85
C ALA A 315 -23.22 22.88 -16.55
N GLU A 316 -24.29 23.22 -17.30
CA GLU A 316 -25.57 22.51 -17.19
C GLU A 316 -25.45 21.03 -17.56
N VAL A 317 -24.76 20.73 -18.66
CA VAL A 317 -24.47 19.34 -19.06
C VAL A 317 -23.69 18.60 -17.97
N ALA A 318 -22.69 19.24 -17.38
CA ALA A 318 -21.91 18.64 -16.28
C ALA A 318 -22.76 18.37 -15.03
N LYS A 319 -23.71 19.26 -14.70
CA LYS A 319 -24.67 19.05 -13.59
C LYS A 319 -25.60 17.85 -13.85
N ILE A 320 -26.10 17.70 -15.07
CA ILE A 320 -26.93 16.56 -15.47
C ILE A 320 -26.16 15.26 -15.25
N VAL A 321 -24.90 15.20 -15.72
CA VAL A 321 -24.01 14.04 -15.49
C VAL A 321 -23.73 13.81 -14.01
N ALA A 322 -23.51 14.85 -13.23
CA ALA A 322 -23.25 14.74 -11.80
C ALA A 322 -24.42 14.14 -11.00
N GLN A 323 -25.63 14.25 -11.50
CA GLN A 323 -26.84 13.69 -10.89
C GLN A 323 -27.14 12.24 -11.32
N ASP A 324 -26.43 11.72 -12.33
CA ASP A 324 -26.66 10.34 -12.82
C ASP A 324 -26.42 9.29 -11.72
N PRO A 325 -27.38 8.38 -11.46
CA PRO A 325 -27.24 7.38 -10.40
C PRO A 325 -26.19 6.30 -10.68
N ASN A 326 -25.74 6.15 -11.94
CA ASN A 326 -24.68 5.22 -12.30
C ASN A 326 -23.28 5.79 -12.07
N ILE A 327 -23.16 7.04 -11.60
CA ILE A 327 -21.88 7.74 -11.44
C ILE A 327 -21.66 8.07 -9.96
N ASP A 328 -20.44 7.89 -9.49
CA ASP A 328 -20.02 8.19 -8.12
C ASP A 328 -19.05 9.38 -8.02
N MET A 329 -18.35 9.68 -9.11
CA MET A 329 -17.39 10.79 -9.20
C MET A 329 -17.46 11.44 -10.57
N VAL A 330 -17.25 12.76 -10.62
CA VAL A 330 -17.27 13.52 -11.88
C VAL A 330 -15.98 14.28 -12.08
N SER A 331 -15.36 14.06 -13.24
CA SER A 331 -14.21 14.82 -13.71
C SER A 331 -14.62 15.70 -14.88
N VAL A 332 -14.57 17.02 -14.68
CA VAL A 332 -15.00 18.04 -15.66
C VAL A 332 -13.80 18.69 -16.31
N GLN A 333 -13.76 18.78 -17.63
CA GLN A 333 -12.65 19.47 -18.30
C GLN A 333 -12.64 20.94 -17.90
N GLY A 334 -11.52 21.41 -17.34
CA GLY A 334 -11.32 22.76 -16.91
C GLY A 334 -9.89 23.23 -17.16
N GLN A 335 -9.74 24.52 -17.45
CA GLN A 335 -8.45 25.15 -17.65
C GLN A 335 -8.35 26.38 -16.74
N LEU A 336 -7.28 26.47 -15.96
CA LEU A 336 -7.03 27.65 -15.14
C LEU A 336 -6.57 28.84 -16.00
N PRO A 337 -6.93 30.08 -15.64
CA PRO A 337 -6.55 31.27 -16.39
C PRO A 337 -5.03 31.46 -16.40
N LEU A 338 -4.52 31.89 -17.55
CA LEU A 338 -3.11 32.26 -17.72
C LEU A 338 -2.87 33.77 -17.41
N ALA A 339 -3.94 34.58 -17.35
CA ALA A 339 -3.91 35.98 -16.96
C ALA A 339 -5.27 36.39 -16.39
N GLU A 340 -5.31 37.47 -15.62
CA GLU A 340 -6.57 38.07 -15.15
C GLU A 340 -7.50 38.41 -16.32
N GLY A 341 -8.81 38.11 -16.16
CA GLY A 341 -9.84 38.39 -17.16
C GLY A 341 -9.86 37.48 -18.38
N THR A 342 -9.00 36.43 -18.45
CA THR A 342 -8.98 35.48 -19.56
C THR A 342 -9.72 34.18 -19.24
N ALA A 343 -10.20 34.02 -18.01
CA ALA A 343 -10.88 32.80 -17.55
C ALA A 343 -12.38 32.88 -17.77
N GLY A 344 -12.98 31.69 -17.84
CA GLY A 344 -14.40 31.51 -17.60
C GLY A 344 -14.79 31.93 -16.16
N ASP A 345 -16.05 31.74 -15.83
CA ASP A 345 -16.59 32.06 -14.50
C ASP A 345 -16.32 30.90 -13.52
N PRO A 346 -15.58 31.09 -12.42
CA PRO A 346 -15.35 30.05 -11.42
C PRO A 346 -16.64 29.60 -10.72
N ASP A 347 -17.67 30.45 -10.68
CA ASP A 347 -18.98 30.17 -10.10
C ASP A 347 -19.68 29.00 -10.81
N LEU A 348 -19.43 28.80 -12.09
CA LEU A 348 -19.99 27.66 -12.83
C LEU A 348 -19.45 26.32 -12.34
N PHE A 349 -18.16 26.23 -12.02
CA PHE A 349 -17.58 25.03 -11.38
C PHE A 349 -18.14 24.81 -9.98
N ARG A 350 -18.32 25.90 -9.21
CA ARG A 350 -18.96 25.85 -7.89
C ARG A 350 -20.40 25.34 -7.99
N GLN A 351 -21.17 25.78 -8.98
CA GLN A 351 -22.54 25.30 -9.22
C GLN A 351 -22.57 23.81 -9.58
N ILE A 352 -21.61 23.29 -10.35
CA ILE A 352 -21.51 21.86 -10.64
C ILE A 352 -21.26 21.10 -9.31
N ARG A 353 -20.29 21.53 -8.52
CA ARG A 353 -19.99 20.94 -7.21
C ARG A 353 -21.21 20.93 -6.28
N ASP A 354 -21.94 22.04 -6.22
CA ASP A 354 -23.06 22.22 -5.29
C ASP A 354 -24.35 21.50 -5.76
N SER A 355 -24.39 21.02 -7.01
CA SER A 355 -25.51 20.23 -7.57
C SER A 355 -25.50 18.78 -7.13
N THR A 356 -24.46 18.30 -6.48
CA THR A 356 -24.28 16.90 -6.06
C THR A 356 -23.45 16.80 -4.77
N ASP A 357 -23.58 15.72 -4.04
CA ASP A 357 -22.72 15.36 -2.89
C ASP A 357 -21.45 14.58 -3.32
N LYS A 358 -21.41 14.11 -4.57
CA LYS A 358 -20.29 13.36 -5.13
C LYS A 358 -19.03 14.23 -5.25
N PRO A 359 -17.82 13.63 -5.24
CA PRO A 359 -16.60 14.32 -5.61
C PRO A 359 -16.68 14.88 -7.04
N VAL A 360 -16.37 16.16 -7.17
CA VAL A 360 -16.22 16.84 -8.46
C VAL A 360 -14.82 17.41 -8.53
N VAL A 361 -14.09 17.01 -9.58
CA VAL A 361 -12.75 17.54 -9.88
C VAL A 361 -12.76 18.17 -11.27
N ALA A 362 -11.96 19.20 -11.47
CA ALA A 362 -11.65 19.63 -12.83
C ALA A 362 -10.37 18.95 -13.30
N HIS A 363 -10.28 18.59 -14.58
CA HIS A 363 -9.08 18.02 -15.17
C HIS A 363 -8.53 18.87 -16.31
N ASN A 364 -7.21 18.94 -16.39
CA ASN A 364 -6.49 19.39 -17.56
C ASN A 364 -5.75 18.21 -18.23
N ARG A 365 -5.68 18.25 -19.55
CA ARG A 365 -5.03 17.18 -20.35
C ARG A 365 -3.52 17.11 -20.16
N MET A 366 -2.90 18.24 -19.83
CA MET A 366 -1.45 18.40 -19.67
C MET A 366 -1.15 19.28 -18.47
N SER A 367 0.13 19.29 -18.05
CA SER A 367 0.62 20.22 -17.05
C SER A 367 0.48 21.67 -17.54
N GLN A 368 0.08 22.56 -16.65
CA GLN A 368 -0.09 23.98 -16.88
C GLN A 368 0.68 24.75 -15.81
N ASN A 369 1.39 25.79 -16.22
CA ASN A 369 1.93 26.75 -15.27
C ASN A 369 0.79 27.54 -14.63
N ILE A 370 0.72 27.54 -13.30
CA ILE A 370 -0.33 28.21 -12.55
C ILE A 370 0.24 29.50 -11.94
N ASN A 371 -0.38 30.61 -12.26
CA ASN A 371 -0.08 31.93 -11.71
C ASN A 371 -1.08 32.31 -10.59
N ASP A 372 -0.97 33.52 -10.06
CA ASP A 372 -1.87 34.01 -9.00
C ASP A 372 -3.33 34.01 -9.42
N ALA A 373 -3.63 34.39 -10.67
CA ALA A 373 -4.99 34.37 -11.20
C ALA A 373 -5.55 32.93 -11.27
N GLY A 374 -4.74 31.98 -11.67
CA GLY A 374 -5.12 30.55 -11.68
C GLY A 374 -5.41 30.02 -10.28
N ARG A 375 -4.57 30.33 -9.29
CA ARG A 375 -4.81 29.95 -7.88
C ARG A 375 -6.08 30.59 -7.31
N ALA A 376 -6.28 31.88 -7.57
CA ALA A 376 -7.48 32.58 -7.14
C ALA A 376 -8.74 32.00 -7.79
N PHE A 377 -8.68 31.62 -9.07
CA PHE A 377 -9.77 30.97 -9.78
C PHE A 377 -10.11 29.62 -9.17
N GLN A 378 -9.09 28.74 -8.95
CA GLN A 378 -9.29 27.43 -8.33
C GLN A 378 -9.92 27.56 -6.93
N ALA A 379 -9.43 28.50 -6.12
CA ALA A 379 -9.98 28.77 -4.79
C ALA A 379 -11.45 29.23 -4.87
N ALA A 380 -11.80 30.10 -5.81
CA ALA A 380 -13.17 30.59 -6.03
C ALA A 380 -14.10 29.48 -6.55
N ALA A 381 -13.62 28.62 -7.45
CA ALA A 381 -14.35 27.46 -7.96
C ALA A 381 -14.64 26.42 -6.86
N GLY A 382 -13.75 26.32 -5.87
CA GLY A 382 -13.90 25.41 -4.73
C GLY A 382 -13.85 23.93 -5.09
N ILE A 383 -13.21 23.58 -6.21
CA ILE A 383 -12.88 22.21 -6.64
C ILE A 383 -11.40 22.14 -7.02
N PRO A 384 -10.76 20.97 -6.88
CA PRO A 384 -9.39 20.77 -7.34
C PRO A 384 -9.32 20.74 -8.87
N PHE A 385 -8.31 21.40 -9.44
CA PHE A 385 -7.97 21.33 -10.87
C PHE A 385 -6.76 20.42 -11.05
N LEU A 386 -7.02 19.15 -11.29
CA LEU A 386 -6.00 18.13 -11.45
C LEU A 386 -5.33 18.24 -12.83
N GLN A 387 -4.05 17.98 -12.87
CA GLN A 387 -3.25 18.08 -14.09
C GLN A 387 -2.82 16.68 -14.56
N ARG A 388 -2.75 16.53 -15.89
CA ARG A 388 -2.37 15.29 -16.58
C ARG A 388 -3.38 14.14 -16.36
N LEU A 389 -3.82 13.54 -17.46
CA LEU A 389 -4.86 12.50 -17.41
C LEU A 389 -4.47 11.25 -16.59
N PRO A 390 -3.20 10.76 -16.59
CA PRO A 390 -2.81 9.65 -15.72
C PRO A 390 -3.01 9.95 -14.24
N GLU A 391 -2.58 11.12 -13.77
CA GLU A 391 -2.74 11.52 -12.37
C GLU A 391 -4.21 11.74 -11.99
N VAL A 392 -5.04 12.20 -12.93
CA VAL A 392 -6.50 12.28 -12.72
C VAL A 392 -7.07 10.88 -12.48
N ALA A 393 -6.75 9.91 -13.33
CA ALA A 393 -7.20 8.52 -13.21
C ALA A 393 -6.75 7.91 -11.87
N THR A 394 -5.45 8.01 -11.57
CA THR A 394 -4.87 7.48 -10.33
C THR A 394 -5.49 8.13 -9.08
N THR A 395 -5.73 9.44 -9.11
CA THR A 395 -6.35 10.17 -7.99
C THR A 395 -7.79 9.75 -7.76
N LEU A 396 -8.61 9.61 -8.83
CA LEU A 396 -10.00 9.16 -8.70
C LEU A 396 -10.08 7.72 -8.19
N LYS A 397 -9.19 6.85 -8.66
CA LYS A 397 -9.08 5.48 -8.15
C LYS A 397 -8.68 5.45 -6.67
N ALA A 398 -7.74 6.31 -6.26
CA ALA A 398 -7.32 6.41 -4.86
C ALA A 398 -8.46 6.90 -3.95
N LEU A 399 -9.27 7.87 -4.38
CA LEU A 399 -10.46 8.32 -3.65
C LEU A 399 -11.47 7.18 -3.48
N ALA A 400 -11.74 6.41 -4.54
CA ALA A 400 -12.65 5.26 -4.48
C ALA A 400 -12.14 4.17 -3.53
N ALA A 401 -10.87 3.80 -3.63
CA ALA A 401 -10.26 2.77 -2.79
C ALA A 401 -10.27 3.18 -1.30
N TYR A 402 -9.94 4.44 -0.99
CA TYR A 402 -10.00 4.95 0.37
C TYR A 402 -11.43 4.96 0.91
N ALA A 403 -12.40 5.46 0.12
CA ALA A 403 -13.81 5.46 0.51
C ALA A 403 -14.34 4.05 0.77
N GLU A 404 -13.94 3.07 -0.06
CA GLU A 404 -14.32 1.68 0.14
C GLU A 404 -13.71 1.11 1.43
N ARG A 405 -12.40 1.36 1.68
CA ARG A 405 -11.76 0.94 2.95
C ARG A 405 -12.47 1.57 4.15
N ARG A 406 -12.86 2.85 4.04
CA ARG A 406 -13.64 3.53 5.10
C ARG A 406 -14.97 2.83 5.40
N ARG A 407 -15.69 2.34 4.39
CA ARG A 407 -16.94 1.60 4.56
C ARG A 407 -16.73 0.21 5.20
N ARG A 408 -15.69 -0.51 4.76
CA ARG A 408 -15.36 -1.85 5.28
C ARG A 408 -14.76 -1.80 6.70
N GLY A 409 -14.05 -0.74 7.04
CA GLY A 409 -13.27 -0.63 8.28
C GLY A 409 -12.02 -1.51 8.27
N ILE A 410 -11.28 -1.54 9.38
CA ILE A 410 -10.11 -2.40 9.59
C ILE A 410 -10.58 -3.69 10.26
N PRO A 411 -10.39 -4.87 9.66
CA PRO A 411 -10.85 -6.12 10.23
C PRO A 411 -10.05 -6.46 11.50
N PRO A 412 -10.71 -6.75 12.64
CA PRO A 412 -10.04 -7.29 13.81
C PRO A 412 -9.64 -8.75 13.57
N PHE A 413 -8.61 -9.25 14.26
CA PHE A 413 -8.41 -10.69 14.35
C PHE A 413 -9.67 -11.35 14.95
N ALA A 414 -10.12 -12.45 14.36
CA ALA A 414 -11.22 -13.23 14.92
C ALA A 414 -10.89 -13.58 16.38
N ALA A 415 -11.79 -13.22 17.29
CA ALA A 415 -11.58 -13.38 18.74
C ALA A 415 -11.57 -14.85 19.18
N ASP A 416 -12.02 -15.76 18.35
CA ASP A 416 -12.06 -17.18 18.64
C ASP A 416 -10.65 -17.78 18.55
N LYS A 417 -9.89 -17.62 19.63
CA LYS A 417 -8.81 -18.54 19.92
C LYS A 417 -9.45 -19.90 20.10
N VAL A 418 -9.54 -20.67 19.01
CA VAL A 418 -9.72 -22.11 19.14
C VAL A 418 -8.59 -22.54 20.07
N SER A 419 -8.92 -23.00 21.27
CA SER A 419 -7.94 -23.54 22.21
C SER A 419 -7.45 -24.85 21.60
N LEU A 420 -6.48 -24.73 20.69
CA LEU A 420 -5.83 -25.87 20.08
C LEU A 420 -4.74 -26.36 21.04
N ASP A 421 -4.57 -27.66 21.08
CA ASP A 421 -3.42 -28.29 21.70
C ASP A 421 -2.14 -27.61 21.17
N PRO A 422 -1.30 -27.02 22.02
CA PRO A 422 -0.06 -26.38 21.57
C PRO A 422 0.84 -27.30 20.75
N ASP A 423 0.68 -28.62 20.90
CA ASP A 423 1.46 -29.65 20.22
C ASP A 423 0.75 -30.23 18.98
N ALA A 424 -0.45 -29.74 18.63
CA ALA A 424 -1.17 -30.20 17.45
C ALA A 424 -0.33 -30.04 16.17
N ALA A 425 -0.38 -31.01 15.28
CA ALA A 425 0.29 -30.92 13.99
C ALA A 425 -0.27 -29.73 13.18
N VAL A 426 0.56 -29.11 12.35
CA VAL A 426 0.15 -27.97 11.50
C VAL A 426 -1.05 -28.36 10.63
N GLU A 427 -1.02 -29.57 10.07
CA GLU A 427 -2.08 -30.12 9.23
C GLU A 427 -3.42 -30.25 9.99
N ASP A 428 -3.39 -30.61 11.27
CA ASP A 428 -4.59 -30.74 12.10
C ASP A 428 -5.18 -29.35 12.39
N VAL A 429 -4.33 -28.35 12.65
CA VAL A 429 -4.77 -26.95 12.81
C VAL A 429 -5.44 -26.46 11.53
N LEU A 430 -4.82 -26.69 10.38
CA LEU A 430 -5.38 -26.30 9.08
C LEU A 430 -6.69 -27.03 8.76
N ALA A 431 -6.78 -28.32 9.07
CA ALA A 431 -8.01 -29.10 8.89
C ALA A 431 -9.17 -28.54 9.74
N GLY A 432 -8.89 -28.08 10.97
CA GLY A 432 -9.84 -27.38 11.82
C GLY A 432 -10.39 -26.07 11.22
N HIS A 433 -9.67 -25.49 10.25
CA HIS A 433 -10.05 -24.29 9.52
C HIS A 433 -10.47 -24.57 8.05
N GLY A 434 -10.84 -25.82 7.74
CA GLY A 434 -11.37 -26.19 6.44
C GLY A 434 -10.34 -26.47 5.35
N ILE A 435 -9.04 -26.54 5.70
CA ILE A 435 -7.96 -26.82 4.75
C ILE A 435 -7.47 -28.24 4.97
N SER A 436 -7.76 -29.14 4.03
CA SER A 436 -7.40 -30.55 4.11
C SER A 436 -6.51 -30.97 2.96
N GLY A 437 -5.60 -31.91 3.25
CA GLY A 437 -4.78 -32.56 2.23
C GLY A 437 -5.53 -33.68 1.49
N PRO A 438 -4.94 -34.22 0.41
CA PRO A 438 -5.50 -35.36 -0.29
C PRO A 438 -5.41 -36.63 0.58
N LYS A 439 -6.22 -37.63 0.24
CA LYS A 439 -6.10 -38.95 0.87
C LYS A 439 -4.66 -39.46 0.73
N SER A 440 -4.04 -39.82 1.83
CA SER A 440 -2.62 -40.12 1.88
C SER A 440 -2.31 -41.36 2.73
N ALA A 441 -1.14 -41.95 2.50
CA ALA A 441 -0.57 -43.02 3.31
C ALA A 441 0.95 -42.89 3.35
N PHE A 442 1.58 -43.39 4.40
CA PHE A 442 3.03 -43.39 4.56
C PHE A 442 3.59 -44.83 4.46
N ALA A 443 4.69 -44.97 3.73
CA ALA A 443 5.46 -46.21 3.66
C ALA A 443 6.90 -45.93 4.12
N SER A 444 7.41 -46.71 5.06
CA SER A 444 8.77 -46.60 5.61
C SER A 444 9.89 -47.04 4.66
N ASN A 445 9.55 -47.71 3.55
CA ASN A 445 10.50 -48.12 2.52
C ASN A 445 9.81 -48.26 1.16
N ALA A 446 10.60 -48.33 0.08
CA ALA A 446 10.09 -48.38 -1.29
C ALA A 446 9.22 -49.63 -1.56
N ALA A 447 9.53 -50.79 -0.95
CA ALA A 447 8.77 -52.02 -1.16
C ALA A 447 7.32 -51.93 -0.65
N GLY A 448 7.08 -51.18 0.42
CA GLY A 448 5.74 -50.99 1.01
C GLY A 448 4.86 -49.96 0.26
N VAL A 449 5.42 -49.24 -0.70
CA VAL A 449 4.70 -48.14 -1.41
C VAL A 449 3.53 -48.71 -2.22
N GLY A 450 3.70 -49.85 -2.90
CA GLY A 450 2.66 -50.42 -3.76
C GLY A 450 1.37 -50.75 -2.99
N ASP A 451 1.50 -51.45 -1.83
CA ASP A 451 0.37 -51.82 -0.99
C ASP A 451 -0.35 -50.58 -0.43
N LYS A 452 0.42 -49.56 -0.03
CA LYS A 452 -0.13 -48.30 0.47
C LYS A 452 -0.86 -47.54 -0.65
N ALA A 453 -0.31 -47.53 -1.86
CA ALA A 453 -0.91 -46.87 -3.03
C ALA A 453 -2.26 -47.52 -3.41
N LEU A 454 -2.40 -48.84 -3.30
CA LEU A 454 -3.70 -49.52 -3.48
C LEU A 454 -4.75 -49.02 -2.48
N GLY A 455 -4.35 -48.81 -1.23
CA GLY A 455 -5.24 -48.26 -0.19
C GLY A 455 -5.64 -46.82 -0.41
N VAL A 456 -4.78 -46.00 -1.03
CA VAL A 456 -5.05 -44.58 -1.39
C VAL A 456 -5.96 -44.50 -2.59
N GLY A 457 -5.71 -45.29 -3.64
CA GLY A 457 -6.44 -45.27 -4.93
C GLY A 457 -5.68 -44.51 -6.02
N PHE A 458 -5.53 -45.17 -7.17
CA PHE A 458 -4.82 -44.61 -8.33
C PHE A 458 -5.65 -43.62 -9.13
N PRO A 459 -5.00 -42.62 -9.83
CA PRO A 459 -3.55 -42.41 -9.83
C PRO A 459 -3.02 -41.76 -8.54
N VAL A 460 -1.74 -42.00 -8.23
CA VAL A 460 -1.10 -41.45 -7.03
C VAL A 460 0.15 -40.64 -7.35
N ALA A 461 0.47 -39.71 -6.45
CA ALA A 461 1.78 -39.09 -6.32
C ALA A 461 2.58 -39.82 -5.22
N VAL A 462 3.88 -40.00 -5.45
CA VAL A 462 4.82 -40.48 -4.43
C VAL A 462 5.87 -39.43 -4.18
N LYS A 463 6.08 -39.08 -2.91
CA LYS A 463 7.04 -38.05 -2.47
C LYS A 463 8.03 -38.69 -1.48
N ILE A 464 9.34 -38.53 -1.69
CA ILE A 464 10.35 -38.96 -0.73
C ILE A 464 10.31 -38.09 0.53
N VAL A 465 10.49 -38.71 1.69
CA VAL A 465 10.62 -38.03 2.98
C VAL A 465 12.05 -38.20 3.47
N SER A 466 12.79 -37.11 3.55
CA SER A 466 14.19 -37.06 3.98
C SER A 466 14.52 -35.66 4.50
N PRO A 467 15.26 -35.52 5.61
CA PRO A 467 15.74 -34.22 6.11
C PRO A 467 16.64 -33.49 5.11
N GLN A 468 17.34 -34.22 4.23
CA GLN A 468 18.22 -33.66 3.21
C GLN A 468 17.49 -33.30 1.91
N ALA A 469 16.25 -33.71 1.72
CA ALA A 469 15.45 -33.41 0.53
C ALA A 469 14.43 -32.29 0.79
N VAL A 470 14.89 -31.14 1.33
CA VAL A 470 14.02 -29.98 1.66
C VAL A 470 13.36 -29.44 0.41
N HIS A 471 14.09 -29.30 -0.70
CA HIS A 471 13.56 -28.90 -2.01
C HIS A 471 13.33 -30.14 -2.89
N LYS A 472 12.23 -30.87 -2.62
CA LYS A 472 11.92 -32.16 -3.24
C LYS A 472 11.97 -32.13 -4.78
N THR A 473 11.59 -31.01 -5.40
CA THR A 473 11.60 -30.86 -6.87
C THR A 473 13.01 -30.81 -7.44
N GLU A 474 13.96 -30.15 -6.77
CA GLU A 474 15.36 -30.03 -7.23
C GLU A 474 16.07 -31.39 -7.23
N VAL A 475 15.80 -32.24 -6.23
CA VAL A 475 16.34 -33.60 -6.13
C VAL A 475 15.48 -34.63 -6.85
N ARG A 476 14.47 -34.21 -7.62
CA ARG A 476 13.47 -35.06 -8.26
C ARG A 476 12.87 -36.09 -7.27
N GLY A 477 12.54 -35.60 -6.09
CA GLY A 477 11.98 -36.38 -4.97
C GLY A 477 10.45 -36.51 -5.04
N VAL A 478 9.81 -36.15 -6.16
CA VAL A 478 8.37 -36.32 -6.41
C VAL A 478 8.15 -37.02 -7.74
N ALA A 479 7.24 -37.97 -7.78
CA ALA A 479 6.74 -38.62 -9.00
C ALA A 479 5.20 -38.52 -9.00
N LEU A 480 4.63 -38.05 -10.09
CA LEU A 480 3.20 -37.80 -10.26
C LEU A 480 2.58 -38.79 -11.26
N ASN A 481 1.25 -38.90 -11.19
CA ASN A 481 0.44 -39.66 -12.16
C ASN A 481 0.85 -41.13 -12.26
N LEU A 482 1.27 -41.76 -11.15
CA LEU A 482 1.58 -43.16 -11.12
C LEU A 482 0.29 -43.99 -11.14
N ALA A 483 0.17 -44.90 -12.11
CA ALA A 483 -1.10 -45.54 -12.42
C ALA A 483 -1.16 -47.00 -11.90
N SER A 484 -0.03 -47.57 -11.42
CA SER A 484 0.03 -48.94 -10.90
C SER A 484 0.88 -49.03 -9.64
N PRO A 485 0.71 -50.10 -8.84
CA PRO A 485 1.59 -50.39 -7.70
C PRO A 485 3.05 -50.56 -8.11
N GLU A 486 3.30 -51.18 -9.26
CA GLU A 486 4.64 -51.41 -9.80
C GLU A 486 5.34 -50.12 -10.15
N ASP A 487 4.63 -49.18 -10.81
CA ASP A 487 5.14 -47.83 -11.14
C ASP A 487 5.49 -47.08 -9.85
N ALA A 488 4.62 -47.16 -8.83
CA ALA A 488 4.82 -46.47 -7.56
C ALA A 488 6.07 -46.99 -6.81
N VAL A 489 6.27 -48.28 -6.77
CA VAL A 489 7.47 -48.92 -6.17
C VAL A 489 8.73 -48.53 -6.95
N ALA A 490 8.68 -48.62 -8.28
CA ALA A 490 9.83 -48.29 -9.12
C ALA A 490 10.23 -46.81 -8.98
N ALA A 491 9.25 -45.89 -8.92
CA ALA A 491 9.48 -44.45 -8.69
C ALA A 491 10.12 -44.22 -7.31
N ALA A 492 9.63 -44.84 -6.25
CA ALA A 492 10.18 -44.72 -4.90
C ALA A 492 11.62 -45.21 -4.83
N GLN A 493 11.93 -46.39 -5.43
CA GLN A 493 13.29 -46.90 -5.48
C GLN A 493 14.23 -45.95 -6.24
N ALA A 494 13.81 -45.47 -7.40
CA ALA A 494 14.60 -44.54 -8.20
C ALA A 494 14.86 -43.20 -7.49
N MET A 495 13.92 -42.70 -6.64
CA MET A 495 14.14 -41.51 -5.81
C MET A 495 15.19 -41.77 -4.73
N SER A 496 15.10 -42.90 -4.02
CA SER A 496 16.11 -43.30 -3.03
C SER A 496 17.51 -43.38 -3.64
N ASP A 497 17.62 -44.08 -4.77
CA ASP A 497 18.91 -44.30 -5.44
C ASP A 497 19.54 -42.96 -5.88
N ARG A 498 18.73 -42.04 -6.40
CA ARG A 498 19.19 -40.69 -6.79
C ARG A 498 19.65 -39.87 -5.60
N LEU A 499 18.85 -39.84 -4.51
CA LEU A 499 19.20 -39.07 -3.31
C LEU A 499 20.51 -39.59 -2.69
N LEU A 500 20.64 -40.88 -2.52
CA LEU A 500 21.84 -41.53 -1.97
C LEU A 500 23.07 -41.41 -2.88
N ALA A 501 22.87 -41.30 -4.20
CA ALA A 501 23.97 -41.05 -5.14
C ALA A 501 24.43 -39.56 -5.09
N ALA A 502 23.52 -38.64 -4.87
CA ALA A 502 23.84 -37.21 -4.71
C ALA A 502 24.43 -36.89 -3.34
N GLU A 503 23.88 -37.52 -2.28
CA GLU A 503 24.30 -37.35 -0.89
C GLU A 503 24.43 -38.73 -0.20
N PRO A 504 25.63 -39.36 -0.19
CA PRO A 504 25.83 -40.71 0.37
C PRO A 504 25.50 -40.85 1.85
N GLY A 505 25.33 -39.75 2.60
CA GLY A 505 24.93 -39.73 4.00
C GLY A 505 23.43 -39.38 4.22
N ALA A 506 22.65 -39.26 3.16
CA ALA A 506 21.24 -38.91 3.29
C ALA A 506 20.42 -40.03 3.96
N VAL A 507 19.45 -39.64 4.77
CA VAL A 507 18.53 -40.56 5.45
C VAL A 507 17.18 -40.50 4.74
N VAL A 508 16.75 -41.64 4.17
CA VAL A 508 15.40 -41.82 3.63
C VAL A 508 14.50 -42.31 4.75
N GLU A 509 13.67 -41.44 5.31
CA GLU A 509 12.72 -41.83 6.36
C GLU A 509 11.53 -42.62 5.82
N GLY A 510 11.21 -42.43 4.54
CA GLY A 510 10.13 -43.16 3.85
C GLY A 510 9.56 -42.37 2.66
N PHE A 511 8.32 -42.71 2.33
CA PHE A 511 7.59 -42.18 1.19
C PHE A 511 6.17 -41.80 1.60
N LEU A 512 5.75 -40.56 1.24
CA LEU A 512 4.38 -40.12 1.32
C LEU A 512 3.69 -40.45 -0.01
N ILE A 513 2.62 -41.20 0.03
CA ILE A 513 1.77 -41.58 -1.09
C ILE A 513 0.49 -40.76 -0.98
N GLN A 514 0.14 -39.99 -2.02
CA GLN A 514 -1.04 -39.14 -2.03
C GLN A 514 -1.89 -39.42 -3.28
N GLN A 515 -3.20 -39.34 -3.13
CA GLN A 515 -4.12 -39.38 -4.26
C GLN A 515 -3.87 -38.18 -5.15
N MET A 516 -3.82 -38.39 -6.47
CA MET A 516 -3.81 -37.27 -7.41
C MET A 516 -5.12 -36.49 -7.35
N VAL A 517 -5.03 -35.18 -7.36
CA VAL A 517 -6.17 -34.29 -7.36
C VAL A 517 -6.11 -33.40 -8.61
N ASP A 518 -7.20 -33.37 -9.35
CA ASP A 518 -7.35 -32.46 -10.50
C ASP A 518 -7.80 -31.08 -10.02
N GLY A 519 -7.32 -30.04 -10.69
CA GLY A 519 -7.69 -28.69 -10.34
C GLY A 519 -6.75 -27.65 -10.93
N LEU A 520 -7.06 -26.38 -10.66
CA LEU A 520 -6.15 -25.28 -10.93
C LEU A 520 -5.17 -25.15 -9.77
N GLU A 521 -3.89 -25.11 -10.06
CA GLU A 521 -2.86 -24.88 -9.06
C GLU A 521 -2.86 -23.41 -8.60
N VAL A 522 -2.93 -23.19 -7.30
CA VAL A 522 -2.85 -21.89 -6.65
C VAL A 522 -1.80 -21.97 -5.56
N ILE A 523 -1.02 -20.93 -5.38
CA ILE A 523 -0.09 -20.77 -4.26
C ILE A 523 -0.73 -19.88 -3.21
N VAL A 524 -0.76 -20.36 -1.98
CA VAL A 524 -1.20 -19.60 -0.81
C VAL A 524 -0.19 -19.78 0.32
N GLY A 525 0.23 -18.71 0.94
CA GLY A 525 1.15 -18.80 2.07
C GLY A 525 1.02 -17.63 3.04
N VAL A 526 1.51 -17.83 4.26
CA VAL A 526 1.67 -16.78 5.25
C VAL A 526 3.12 -16.78 5.71
N ARG A 527 3.73 -15.60 5.71
CA ARG A 527 5.08 -15.38 6.21
C ARG A 527 5.05 -14.28 7.27
N ASP A 528 5.79 -14.48 8.34
CA ASP A 528 6.01 -13.47 9.36
C ASP A 528 7.09 -12.48 8.88
N ASP A 529 6.66 -11.26 8.55
CA ASP A 529 7.57 -10.18 8.17
C ASP A 529 8.09 -9.50 9.44
N PRO A 530 9.42 -9.26 9.56
CA PRO A 530 10.02 -8.72 10.77
C PRO A 530 9.62 -7.27 11.07
N GLN A 531 9.06 -6.55 10.09
CA GLN A 531 8.64 -5.16 10.24
C GLN A 531 7.12 -5.02 10.46
N PHE A 532 6.31 -5.74 9.68
CA PHE A 532 4.86 -5.54 9.64
C PHE A 532 4.03 -6.74 10.10
N GLY A 533 4.69 -7.81 10.57
CA GLY A 533 4.03 -9.02 11.03
C GLY A 533 3.55 -9.92 9.89
N ALA A 534 2.52 -10.73 10.15
CA ALA A 534 2.12 -11.79 9.24
C ALA A 534 1.52 -11.28 7.92
N VAL A 535 2.12 -11.71 6.81
CA VAL A 535 1.74 -11.35 5.43
C VAL A 535 1.25 -12.58 4.69
N LEU A 536 0.03 -12.53 4.18
CA LEU A 536 -0.56 -13.53 3.31
C LEU A 536 -0.22 -13.21 1.85
N ALA A 537 0.18 -14.25 1.11
CA ALA A 537 0.42 -14.24 -0.32
C ALA A 537 -0.58 -15.18 -1.01
N LEU A 538 -1.15 -14.73 -2.13
CA LEU A 538 -2.04 -15.51 -2.99
C LEU A 538 -1.62 -15.32 -4.46
N GLY A 539 -1.37 -16.42 -5.18
CA GLY A 539 -0.99 -16.38 -6.60
C GLY A 539 -1.53 -17.59 -7.36
N ILE A 540 -1.68 -17.46 -8.69
CA ILE A 540 -2.04 -18.61 -9.53
C ILE A 540 -0.80 -19.44 -9.79
N GLY A 541 -0.85 -20.75 -9.40
CA GLY A 541 0.27 -21.67 -9.33
C GLY A 541 0.80 -22.18 -10.66
N GLY A 542 1.75 -23.12 -10.57
CA GLY A 542 2.44 -23.73 -11.70
C GLY A 542 3.71 -22.99 -12.12
N VAL A 543 4.41 -23.51 -13.14
CA VAL A 543 5.68 -22.98 -13.67
C VAL A 543 5.61 -21.49 -14.07
N MET A 544 4.39 -20.98 -14.28
CA MET A 544 4.15 -19.59 -14.66
C MET A 544 4.32 -18.58 -13.52
N VAL A 545 4.17 -18.99 -12.25
CA VAL A 545 4.27 -18.06 -11.09
C VAL A 545 5.67 -17.47 -10.96
N GLU A 546 6.70 -18.32 -11.09
CA GLU A 546 8.09 -17.85 -11.01
C GLU A 546 8.44 -16.89 -12.15
N ALA A 547 7.84 -17.12 -13.33
CA ALA A 547 8.09 -16.29 -14.51
C ALA A 547 7.30 -14.97 -14.51
N MET A 548 6.04 -14.97 -14.03
CA MET A 548 5.15 -13.81 -14.12
C MET A 548 5.05 -12.99 -12.83
N ARG A 549 5.43 -13.54 -11.68
CA ARG A 549 5.32 -12.91 -10.35
C ARG A 549 3.91 -12.34 -10.09
N ASP A 550 2.89 -13.11 -10.47
CA ASP A 550 1.48 -12.71 -10.34
C ASP A 550 0.96 -13.15 -8.97
N VAL A 551 1.28 -12.35 -7.96
CA VAL A 551 0.97 -12.61 -6.54
C VAL A 551 0.42 -11.36 -5.90
N ALA A 552 -0.70 -11.49 -5.17
CA ALA A 552 -1.29 -10.45 -4.34
C ALA A 552 -0.90 -10.67 -2.86
N PHE A 553 -0.76 -9.57 -2.11
CA PHE A 553 -0.32 -9.59 -0.71
C PHE A 553 -1.28 -8.82 0.19
N ARG A 554 -1.52 -9.36 1.41
CA ARG A 554 -2.28 -8.67 2.48
C ARG A 554 -1.65 -8.94 3.85
N LEU A 555 -1.73 -7.97 4.75
CA LEU A 555 -1.45 -8.22 6.17
C LEU A 555 -2.64 -8.96 6.82
N LEU A 556 -2.34 -9.93 7.68
CA LEU A 556 -3.38 -10.63 8.44
C LEU A 556 -4.03 -9.70 9.51
N PRO A 557 -5.31 -9.94 9.90
CA PRO A 557 -6.23 -10.90 9.29
C PRO A 557 -6.80 -10.39 7.97
N VAL A 558 -7.34 -11.30 7.16
CA VAL A 558 -8.05 -10.99 5.92
C VAL A 558 -9.52 -11.41 6.01
N THR A 559 -10.39 -10.68 5.30
CA THR A 559 -11.82 -11.00 5.12
C THR A 559 -12.08 -11.65 3.77
N ASP A 560 -13.29 -12.15 3.55
CA ASP A 560 -13.72 -12.69 2.25
C ASP A 560 -13.58 -11.64 1.14
N GLU A 561 -13.92 -10.37 1.44
CA GLU A 561 -13.77 -9.25 0.51
C GLU A 561 -12.28 -8.96 0.20
N ASP A 562 -11.40 -9.01 1.22
CA ASP A 562 -9.97 -8.81 1.00
C ASP A 562 -9.40 -9.90 0.07
N VAL A 563 -9.83 -11.16 0.23
CA VAL A 563 -9.40 -12.27 -0.64
C VAL A 563 -10.00 -12.12 -2.04
N GLY A 564 -11.26 -11.70 -2.15
CA GLY A 564 -11.89 -11.36 -3.43
C GLY A 564 -11.11 -10.27 -4.18
N ASP A 565 -10.67 -9.23 -3.48
CA ASP A 565 -9.83 -8.17 -4.04
C ASP A 565 -8.45 -8.71 -4.46
N MET A 566 -7.81 -9.61 -3.66
CA MET A 566 -6.56 -10.27 -4.05
C MET A 566 -6.71 -11.04 -5.35
N ILE A 567 -7.78 -11.82 -5.50
CA ILE A 567 -8.09 -12.56 -6.73
C ILE A 567 -8.25 -11.60 -7.92
N ASN A 568 -8.97 -10.47 -7.70
CA ASN A 568 -9.20 -9.47 -8.72
C ASN A 568 -7.92 -8.71 -9.16
N GLU A 569 -6.89 -8.65 -8.33
CA GLU A 569 -5.59 -8.07 -8.65
C GLU A 569 -4.73 -8.99 -9.53
N LEU A 570 -4.97 -10.30 -9.52
CA LEU A 570 -4.20 -11.25 -10.31
C LEU A 570 -4.45 -11.04 -11.82
N ARG A 571 -3.36 -10.94 -12.58
CA ARG A 571 -3.41 -10.79 -14.05
C ARG A 571 -4.04 -12.02 -14.71
N ALA A 572 -3.74 -13.18 -14.17
CA ALA A 572 -4.21 -14.47 -14.67
C ALA A 572 -5.60 -14.86 -14.12
N LYS A 573 -6.32 -14.00 -13.39
CA LYS A 573 -7.63 -14.30 -12.77
C LYS A 573 -8.66 -14.93 -13.72
N ALA A 574 -8.55 -14.64 -15.02
CA ALA A 574 -9.49 -15.20 -16.02
C ALA A 574 -9.51 -16.74 -16.05
N VAL A 575 -8.44 -17.42 -15.61
CA VAL A 575 -8.39 -18.89 -15.56
C VAL A 575 -9.23 -19.50 -14.42
N LEU A 576 -9.65 -18.67 -13.45
CA LEU A 576 -10.59 -19.06 -12.40
C LEU A 576 -12.04 -19.12 -12.91
N GLY A 577 -12.38 -18.35 -13.95
CA GLY A 577 -13.67 -18.41 -14.61
C GLY A 577 -13.75 -19.54 -15.65
N ALA A 578 -14.81 -19.52 -16.45
CA ALA A 578 -14.94 -20.41 -17.62
C ALA A 578 -13.87 -20.02 -18.66
N PHE A 579 -12.84 -20.83 -18.81
CA PHE A 579 -11.71 -20.54 -19.69
C PHE A 579 -11.42 -21.72 -20.63
N ARG A 580 -11.36 -21.46 -21.95
CA ARG A 580 -11.03 -22.46 -23.00
C ARG A 580 -11.81 -23.78 -22.90
N GLY A 581 -13.09 -23.71 -22.48
CA GLY A 581 -13.95 -24.90 -22.36
C GLY A 581 -13.83 -25.64 -21.01
N ALA A 582 -12.96 -25.18 -20.09
CA ALA A 582 -12.96 -25.67 -18.72
C ALA A 582 -14.11 -25.03 -17.92
N ALA A 583 -14.69 -25.80 -17.00
CA ALA A 583 -15.68 -25.26 -16.05
C ALA A 583 -15.05 -24.19 -15.13
N PRO A 584 -15.87 -23.24 -14.62
CA PRO A 584 -15.42 -22.30 -13.60
C PRO A 584 -14.84 -23.07 -12.39
N ARG A 585 -13.88 -22.47 -11.73
CA ARG A 585 -13.27 -23.01 -10.51
C ARG A 585 -14.09 -22.61 -9.30
N ASP A 586 -13.93 -23.37 -8.21
CA ASP A 586 -14.62 -23.12 -6.94
C ASP A 586 -13.94 -21.96 -6.19
N VAL A 587 -14.25 -20.73 -6.64
CA VAL A 587 -13.69 -19.51 -6.06
C VAL A 587 -14.16 -19.31 -4.63
N ASP A 588 -15.39 -19.68 -4.31
CA ASP A 588 -15.92 -19.55 -2.95
C ASP A 588 -15.17 -20.44 -1.96
N ALA A 589 -14.87 -21.68 -2.36
CA ALA A 589 -14.04 -22.57 -1.56
C ALA A 589 -12.58 -22.08 -1.43
N LEU A 590 -12.03 -21.47 -2.48
CA LEU A 590 -10.71 -20.84 -2.41
C LEU A 590 -10.71 -19.68 -1.40
N VAL A 591 -11.69 -18.78 -1.48
CA VAL A 591 -11.85 -17.66 -0.53
C VAL A 591 -11.93 -18.19 0.91
N ALA A 592 -12.81 -19.17 1.16
CA ALA A 592 -12.98 -19.76 2.49
C ALA A 592 -11.68 -20.39 3.02
N ALA A 593 -10.91 -21.08 2.18
CA ALA A 593 -9.63 -21.68 2.57
C ALA A 593 -8.56 -20.62 2.89
N VAL A 594 -8.47 -19.55 2.10
CA VAL A 594 -7.50 -18.46 2.34
C VAL A 594 -7.84 -17.74 3.65
N VAL A 595 -9.11 -17.45 3.91
CA VAL A 595 -9.56 -16.88 5.19
C VAL A 595 -9.33 -17.88 6.34
N GLY A 596 -9.57 -19.18 6.10
CA GLY A 596 -9.24 -20.24 7.05
C GLY A 596 -7.77 -20.27 7.43
N LEU A 597 -6.85 -20.11 6.45
CA LEU A 597 -5.41 -19.99 6.70
C LEU A 597 -5.08 -18.76 7.55
N SER A 598 -5.69 -17.62 7.23
CA SER A 598 -5.55 -16.39 8.03
C SER A 598 -5.97 -16.60 9.49
N ASN A 599 -7.12 -17.26 9.70
CA ASN A 599 -7.67 -17.51 11.03
C ASN A 599 -6.89 -18.59 11.82
N SER A 600 -6.15 -19.46 11.14
CA SER A 600 -5.30 -20.45 11.77
C SER A 600 -3.98 -19.87 12.31
N TRP A 601 -3.55 -18.71 11.78
CA TRP A 601 -2.23 -18.13 12.08
C TRP A 601 -1.99 -17.84 13.57
N PRO A 602 -2.93 -17.27 14.35
CA PRO A 602 -2.72 -17.04 15.78
C PRO A 602 -2.37 -18.30 16.60
N ALA A 603 -2.77 -19.48 16.13
CA ALA A 603 -2.43 -20.75 16.77
C ALA A 603 -1.06 -21.32 16.33
N LEU A 604 -0.52 -20.80 15.21
CA LEU A 604 0.71 -21.28 14.59
C LEU A 604 1.90 -20.35 14.78
N GLN A 605 1.67 -19.04 14.89
CA GLN A 605 2.69 -17.98 14.84
C GLN A 605 3.82 -18.12 15.86
N ASP A 606 3.58 -18.74 17.03
CA ASP A 606 4.62 -18.92 18.06
C ASP A 606 5.59 -20.08 17.72
N ARG A 607 5.20 -20.97 16.81
CA ARG A 607 5.96 -22.18 16.44
C ARG A 607 6.60 -22.11 15.06
N ILE A 608 5.94 -21.46 14.13
CA ILE A 608 6.38 -21.35 12.73
C ILE A 608 6.51 -19.90 12.30
N SER A 609 7.47 -19.63 11.43
CA SER A 609 7.70 -18.31 10.83
C SER A 609 7.13 -18.20 9.41
N ASP A 610 6.83 -19.33 8.78
CA ASP A 610 6.37 -19.41 7.40
C ASP A 610 5.51 -20.65 7.21
N ILE A 611 4.45 -20.52 6.43
CA ILE A 611 3.65 -21.64 5.92
C ILE A 611 3.29 -21.38 4.47
N GLU A 612 3.54 -22.38 3.62
CA GLU A 612 3.25 -22.33 2.19
C GLU A 612 2.44 -23.58 1.79
N ILE A 613 1.34 -23.34 1.09
CA ILE A 613 0.53 -24.36 0.44
C ILE A 613 0.79 -24.23 -1.06
N ASN A 614 1.58 -25.12 -1.62
CA ASN A 614 2.01 -25.06 -3.01
C ASN A 614 2.19 -26.45 -3.65
N PRO A 615 1.17 -26.92 -4.41
CA PRO A 615 -0.06 -26.18 -4.75
C PRO A 615 -1.24 -26.43 -3.79
N MET A 616 -2.13 -25.48 -3.72
CA MET A 616 -3.52 -25.68 -3.38
C MET A 616 -4.28 -25.95 -4.69
N MET A 617 -4.92 -27.08 -4.81
CA MET A 617 -5.70 -27.47 -6.00
C MET A 617 -7.12 -26.96 -5.87
N VAL A 618 -7.56 -26.11 -6.82
CA VAL A 618 -8.92 -25.58 -6.87
C VAL A 618 -9.73 -26.39 -7.89
N GLY A 619 -10.72 -27.14 -7.42
CA GLY A 619 -11.61 -27.97 -8.23
C GLY A 619 -12.56 -27.14 -9.10
N ALA A 620 -13.45 -27.81 -9.83
CA ALA A 620 -14.58 -27.15 -10.47
C ALA A 620 -15.56 -26.62 -9.41
N GLU A 621 -16.46 -25.73 -9.81
CA GLU A 621 -17.49 -25.16 -8.92
C GLU A 621 -18.23 -26.27 -8.13
N GLY A 622 -18.21 -26.18 -6.81
CA GLY A 622 -18.78 -27.17 -5.88
C GLY A 622 -17.89 -28.36 -5.54
N GLU A 623 -16.68 -28.49 -6.10
CA GLU A 623 -15.73 -29.58 -5.79
C GLU A 623 -14.73 -29.22 -4.68
N GLY A 624 -14.66 -27.93 -4.29
CA GLY A 624 -13.83 -27.46 -3.20
C GLY A 624 -12.36 -27.26 -3.55
N VAL A 625 -11.53 -27.19 -2.51
CA VAL A 625 -10.06 -27.05 -2.60
C VAL A 625 -9.36 -28.15 -1.82
N VAL A 626 -8.14 -28.51 -2.26
CA VAL A 626 -7.29 -29.51 -1.60
C VAL A 626 -5.85 -29.01 -1.49
N ALA A 627 -5.27 -28.99 -0.31
CA ALA A 627 -3.86 -28.65 -0.07
C ALA A 627 -2.95 -29.83 -0.45
N ALA A 628 -2.44 -29.86 -1.67
CA ALA A 628 -1.66 -30.99 -2.18
C ALA A 628 -0.24 -31.06 -1.60
N ASP A 629 0.35 -29.92 -1.26
CA ASP A 629 1.63 -29.85 -0.55
C ASP A 629 1.62 -28.70 0.46
N ILE A 630 1.98 -29.00 1.71
CA ILE A 630 2.05 -28.05 2.80
C ILE A 630 3.49 -28.05 3.30
N ARG A 631 4.09 -26.87 3.39
CA ARG A 631 5.41 -26.66 3.95
C ARG A 631 5.34 -25.62 5.05
N SER A 632 5.98 -25.87 6.18
CA SER A 632 6.14 -24.92 7.27
C SER A 632 7.59 -24.83 7.69
N LEU A 633 8.03 -23.65 8.13
CA LEU A 633 9.36 -23.40 8.71
C LEU A 633 9.21 -23.13 10.20
N SER A 634 9.89 -23.94 11.01
CA SER A 634 9.95 -23.74 12.46
C SER A 634 10.78 -22.50 12.82
N ARG A 635 10.35 -21.74 13.84
CA ARG A 635 11.13 -20.61 14.38
C ARG A 635 12.46 -21.03 14.97
N ASP A 636 12.57 -22.27 15.45
CA ASP A 636 13.82 -22.79 16.04
C ASP A 636 14.91 -23.11 14.99
N GLN A 637 14.59 -22.99 13.71
CA GLN A 637 15.52 -23.27 12.59
C GLN A 637 16.05 -22.01 11.89
N ASN A 638 15.74 -20.81 12.40
CA ASN A 638 16.21 -19.51 11.88
C ASN A 638 17.31 -18.90 12.76
#